data_fd92ae127f071b8ceb807e83d6168285
#
_entry.id   fd92ae127f071b8ceb807e83d6168285
#
_cell.length_a   1.000
_cell.length_b   1.000
_cell.length_c   1.000
_cell.angle_alpha   90.00
_cell.angle_beta   90.00
_cell.angle_gamma   90.00
#
_symmetry.space_group_name_H-M   'P 1'
#
loop_
_entity.id
_entity.type
_entity.pdbx_description
1 polymer ?
#
loop_
_entity_poly.entity_id
_entity_poly.type
_entity_poly.pdbx_seq_one_letter_code
_entity_poly.pdbx_strand_id
1 'polypeptide(L)'
;MIKVKKITLSGFRGILKQQDLVLTVKGDSIPRSLVLFGLNSSGKTSFVDGLEWFLSEDNKVEWLKRQDAEEKAYPHQAIDPKKDESFVELDFYDTDKKLATLRKTYNQKTITKPVLSSEVDFVKIYKSFVIRPYLRYLEVIDFIYNHTGVEKYQKLANWMGFESELAFQEKLALKILPELKRKKEDLDSNLKLLERQLSQLMGSSIVGETDVLSIGNEILKTYKIETCKDIGSLLNYIPEFAKLRATSSVGITVDKLTRAETDINLFGVNSQLPDSLTQGQSQVETFKKEKEKVGQIDVISLYDQALSALTKRTETSVLCPVCGTQWERGELVEHIQKELSLLTKVKQDKEAIEKSIAILKSSLRLESNNVGGIIAKYDEVQKIIPGISFEKTKEYQTALSGLEVGWLANPFGNIATPIAKELVDGVVMEKEEILKQISTEKTKIQPSKEDLKLAEDIEKLTQVRIKWLDIEEARAELSFTTAQVDSFIVVSNKLIGLIQDDIKSRFNEISERIGKYFSILRDDKDIKNIEIVLNEEKGKAAGRSAEIQLHYYDVSVKPAYKVLSESLLNSLGLAVYFTCIKQFNQDCKFIVLDDIMNSLDIDKRDTLLDLIDKEFIDYQVVLFTHDLYWFQKIMRRFPGWIAKKIKNWKYETGATIDVATTTQQEIEENLDDSTKIETAGWLLERHVEGLLNEFCENLCAEIRYRYTKNDPPSMEELFVALHKRLKDKAKNHAVTQQVSEAKKYEPILRNFVSHARTNSPTSVSPQEIKRAAEEWFKLEKELWCDKCHQFVEYYKDKDSIECGCGNLKIS
;
A
#
# COMPACT_ATOMS: atom_id res chain seq x y z
N MET A 1 18.18 -3.93 21.16
CA MET A 1 18.22 -4.55 19.82
C MET A 1 17.39 -5.80 19.86
N ILE A 2 16.32 -5.86 19.08
CA ILE A 2 15.30 -6.93 19.11
C ILE A 2 15.74 -8.10 18.21
N LYS A 3 15.68 -9.31 18.77
CA LYS A 3 15.84 -10.60 18.07
C LYS A 3 14.73 -11.55 18.49
N VAL A 4 14.54 -12.66 17.80
CA VAL A 4 13.52 -13.67 18.08
C VAL A 4 14.17 -14.92 18.66
N LYS A 5 13.67 -15.39 19.82
CA LYS A 5 14.14 -16.63 20.47
C LYS A 5 13.42 -17.86 19.97
N LYS A 6 12.12 -17.72 19.75
CA LYS A 6 11.26 -18.84 19.41
C LYS A 6 10.05 -18.36 18.63
N ILE A 7 9.65 -19.13 17.64
CA ILE A 7 8.39 -19.00 16.89
C ILE A 7 7.57 -20.24 17.16
N THR A 8 6.38 -20.09 17.75
CA THR A 8 5.46 -21.18 18.04
C THR A 8 4.20 -21.04 17.21
N LEU A 9 3.83 -22.10 16.52
CA LEU A 9 2.56 -22.23 15.80
C LEU A 9 1.74 -23.37 16.36
N SER A 10 0.43 -23.19 16.47
CA SER A 10 -0.53 -24.23 16.80
C SER A 10 -1.82 -24.02 16.04
N GLY A 11 -2.33 -25.06 15.41
CA GLY A 11 -3.57 -25.00 14.63
C GLY A 11 -3.54 -23.99 13.48
N PHE A 12 -2.38 -23.67 12.94
CA PHE A 12 -2.20 -22.62 11.95
C PHE A 12 -1.63 -23.16 10.64
N ARG A 13 -2.30 -22.90 9.52
CA ARG A 13 -1.89 -23.36 8.17
C ARG A 13 -1.62 -24.86 8.12
N GLY A 14 -0.42 -25.27 7.73
CA GLY A 14 0.00 -26.67 7.66
C GLY A 14 0.44 -27.27 9.00
N ILE A 15 0.30 -26.55 10.11
CA ILE A 15 0.74 -26.98 11.45
C ILE A 15 -0.47 -27.21 12.35
N LEU A 16 -0.88 -28.47 12.56
CA LEU A 16 -2.04 -28.82 13.41
C LEU A 16 -1.68 -28.76 14.89
N LYS A 17 -0.68 -29.54 15.31
CA LYS A 17 -0.21 -29.56 16.70
C LYS A 17 0.87 -28.51 16.90
N GLN A 18 0.97 -28.02 18.13
CA GLN A 18 1.99 -27.03 18.48
C GLN A 18 3.38 -27.47 18.01
N GLN A 19 4.05 -26.57 17.30
CA GLN A 19 5.42 -26.69 16.83
C GLN A 19 6.23 -25.46 17.24
N ASP A 20 7.40 -25.71 17.81
CA ASP A 20 8.31 -24.70 18.28
C ASP A 20 9.56 -24.65 17.37
N LEU A 21 9.75 -23.51 16.70
CA LEU A 21 11.01 -23.23 16.02
C LEU A 21 11.91 -22.43 16.97
N VAL A 22 12.73 -23.17 17.74
CA VAL A 22 13.65 -22.60 18.73
C VAL A 22 14.90 -22.10 18.06
N LEU A 23 15.24 -20.82 18.30
CA LEU A 23 16.37 -20.09 17.71
C LEU A 23 17.50 -19.85 18.72
N THR A 24 17.56 -20.67 19.77
CA THR A 24 18.64 -20.69 20.79
C THR A 24 19.22 -22.09 20.91
N VAL A 25 20.47 -22.18 21.31
CA VAL A 25 21.11 -23.45 21.65
C VAL A 25 20.79 -23.82 23.12
N LYS A 26 20.69 -25.10 23.43
CA LYS A 26 20.40 -25.58 24.78
C LYS A 26 21.45 -25.03 25.78
N GLY A 27 20.98 -24.33 26.81
CA GLY A 27 21.82 -23.67 27.81
C GLY A 27 22.26 -22.25 27.48
N ASP A 28 21.98 -21.75 26.26
CA ASP A 28 22.24 -20.37 25.82
C ASP A 28 20.93 -19.60 25.71
N SER A 29 20.91 -18.35 26.16
CA SER A 29 19.75 -17.49 26.07
C SER A 29 19.78 -16.57 24.85
N ILE A 30 20.93 -16.51 24.15
CA ILE A 30 21.16 -15.60 23.02
C ILE A 30 20.62 -16.24 21.73
N PRO A 31 19.69 -15.55 21.02
CA PRO A 31 19.19 -16.06 19.75
C PRO A 31 20.29 -16.08 18.67
N ARG A 32 20.32 -17.16 17.91
CA ARG A 32 21.24 -17.34 16.78
C ARG A 32 20.47 -17.40 15.46
N SER A 33 21.18 -17.19 14.37
CA SER A 33 20.66 -17.46 13.03
C SER A 33 20.36 -18.96 12.88
N LEU A 34 19.42 -19.28 11.96
CA LEU A 34 18.97 -20.65 11.75
C LEU A 34 18.83 -20.93 10.24
N VAL A 35 19.24 -22.11 9.83
CA VAL A 35 18.83 -22.68 8.55
C VAL A 35 17.93 -23.89 8.76
N LEU A 36 16.76 -23.90 8.07
CA LEU A 36 15.79 -24.99 8.11
C LEU A 36 15.65 -25.64 6.73
N PHE A 37 16.03 -26.88 6.64
CA PHE A 37 15.79 -27.71 5.46
C PHE A 37 14.44 -28.43 5.56
N GLY A 38 13.71 -28.45 4.46
CA GLY A 38 12.50 -29.26 4.33
C GLY A 38 12.05 -29.33 2.87
N LEU A 39 11.55 -30.50 2.45
CA LEU A 39 11.01 -30.68 1.10
C LEU A 39 9.83 -29.72 0.84
N ASN A 40 9.45 -29.57 -0.43
CA ASN A 40 8.27 -28.81 -0.78
C ASN A 40 7.03 -29.40 -0.08
N SER A 41 6.12 -28.52 0.34
CA SER A 41 4.91 -28.86 1.12
C SER A 41 5.15 -29.46 2.52
N SER A 42 6.36 -29.33 3.08
CA SER A 42 6.68 -29.81 4.43
C SER A 42 6.26 -28.87 5.57
N GLY A 43 5.65 -27.73 5.26
CA GLY A 43 5.17 -26.77 6.26
C GLY A 43 6.14 -25.61 6.57
N LYS A 44 7.28 -25.47 5.87
CA LYS A 44 8.22 -24.34 6.03
C LYS A 44 7.53 -22.98 5.96
N THR A 45 6.81 -22.75 4.86
CA THR A 45 6.11 -21.49 4.58
C THR A 45 5.04 -21.17 5.64
N SER A 46 4.53 -22.16 6.39
CA SER A 46 3.59 -21.88 7.48
C SER A 46 4.21 -21.05 8.60
N PHE A 47 5.53 -21.19 8.86
CA PHE A 47 6.22 -20.33 9.83
C PHE A 47 6.34 -18.89 9.34
N VAL A 48 6.57 -18.69 8.04
CA VAL A 48 6.63 -17.35 7.44
C VAL A 48 5.25 -16.72 7.39
N ASP A 49 4.21 -17.48 6.99
CA ASP A 49 2.81 -17.04 7.03
C ASP A 49 2.38 -16.66 8.46
N GLY A 50 2.78 -17.45 9.45
CA GLY A 50 2.52 -17.17 10.86
C GLY A 50 3.19 -15.89 11.34
N LEU A 51 4.45 -15.68 10.99
CA LEU A 51 5.18 -14.44 11.30
C LEU A 51 4.53 -13.22 10.63
N GLU A 52 4.17 -13.33 9.35
CA GLU A 52 3.50 -12.27 8.62
C GLU A 52 2.15 -11.93 9.23
N TRP A 53 1.30 -12.93 9.49
CA TRP A 53 0.01 -12.73 10.14
C TRP A 53 0.15 -12.10 11.52
N PHE A 54 1.17 -12.53 12.28
CA PHE A 54 1.46 -11.98 13.60
C PHE A 54 1.83 -10.50 13.52
N LEU A 55 2.71 -10.10 12.60
CA LEU A 55 3.18 -8.72 12.43
C LEU A 55 2.23 -7.85 11.58
N SER A 56 1.16 -8.38 11.01
CA SER A 56 0.21 -7.63 10.20
C SER A 56 -0.81 -6.89 11.07
N GLU A 57 -1.04 -5.59 10.82
CA GLU A 57 -2.08 -4.78 11.48
C GLU A 57 -3.49 -5.18 11.03
N ASP A 58 -3.66 -5.51 9.75
CA ASP A 58 -4.94 -5.92 9.17
C ASP A 58 -5.24 -7.42 9.36
N ASN A 59 -4.37 -8.13 10.09
CA ASN A 59 -4.48 -9.56 10.39
C ASN A 59 -4.55 -10.46 9.14
N LYS A 60 -3.87 -10.07 8.07
CA LYS A 60 -3.86 -10.80 6.80
C LYS A 60 -2.45 -11.13 6.35
N VAL A 61 -2.35 -12.22 5.60
CA VAL A 61 -1.14 -12.63 4.89
C VAL A 61 -1.26 -12.15 3.45
N GLU A 62 -0.31 -11.34 2.97
CA GLU A 62 -0.40 -10.59 1.71
C GLU A 62 -0.66 -11.49 0.48
N TRP A 63 0.10 -12.57 0.35
CA TRP A 63 -0.04 -13.43 -0.81
C TRP A 63 -1.36 -14.22 -0.83
N LEU A 64 -2.00 -14.47 0.33
CA LEU A 64 -3.30 -15.09 0.43
C LEU A 64 -4.43 -14.14 -0.01
N LYS A 65 -4.25 -12.83 0.16
CA LYS A 65 -5.20 -11.81 -0.34
C LYS A 65 -5.36 -11.88 -1.87
N ARG A 66 -4.29 -12.19 -2.58
CA ARG A 66 -4.28 -12.28 -4.05
C ARG A 66 -5.03 -13.49 -4.60
N GLN A 67 -5.26 -14.49 -3.76
CA GLN A 67 -5.95 -15.73 -4.14
C GLN A 67 -7.42 -15.75 -3.74
N ASP A 68 -7.99 -14.60 -3.33
CA ASP A 68 -9.34 -14.48 -2.75
C ASP A 68 -9.59 -15.52 -1.65
N ALA A 69 -8.52 -15.94 -0.96
CA ALA A 69 -8.59 -16.88 0.13
C ALA A 69 -9.42 -16.28 1.26
N GLU A 70 -10.54 -16.90 1.57
CA GLU A 70 -11.35 -16.54 2.73
C GLU A 70 -10.50 -16.57 4.00
N GLU A 71 -10.84 -15.74 4.98
CA GLU A 71 -10.17 -15.71 6.29
C GLU A 71 -10.10 -17.08 7.00
N LYS A 72 -10.91 -18.04 6.60
CA LYS A 72 -10.86 -19.45 7.02
C LYS A 72 -9.61 -20.21 6.60
N ALA A 73 -8.78 -19.66 5.74
CA ALA A 73 -7.54 -20.29 5.28
C ALA A 73 -6.39 -20.29 6.30
N TYR A 74 -6.49 -19.50 7.38
CA TYR A 74 -5.45 -19.44 8.40
C TYR A 74 -5.46 -20.59 9.41
N PRO A 75 -6.59 -20.96 10.03
CA PRO A 75 -6.64 -22.13 10.89
C PRO A 75 -6.42 -23.42 10.09
N HIS A 76 -5.78 -24.39 10.70
CA HIS A 76 -5.64 -25.73 10.12
C HIS A 76 -7.04 -26.36 9.94
N GLN A 77 -7.29 -27.00 8.80
CA GLN A 77 -8.62 -27.54 8.44
C GLN A 77 -9.14 -28.61 9.41
N ALA A 78 -8.24 -29.33 10.09
CA ALA A 78 -8.60 -30.38 11.07
C ALA A 78 -8.72 -29.86 12.51
N ILE A 79 -8.59 -28.54 12.75
CA ILE A 79 -8.71 -28.01 14.11
C ILE A 79 -10.17 -28.06 14.55
N ASP A 80 -10.41 -28.53 15.78
CA ASP A 80 -11.74 -28.46 16.41
C ASP A 80 -11.89 -27.12 17.13
N PRO A 81 -12.68 -26.18 16.60
CA PRO A 81 -12.80 -24.83 17.19
C PRO A 81 -13.30 -24.82 18.63
N LYS A 82 -13.88 -25.89 19.11
CA LYS A 82 -14.41 -25.98 20.49
C LYS A 82 -13.40 -26.51 21.49
N LYS A 83 -12.32 -27.16 20.99
CA LYS A 83 -11.33 -27.85 21.84
C LYS A 83 -9.93 -27.29 21.70
N ASP A 84 -9.60 -26.79 20.52
CA ASP A 84 -8.23 -26.44 20.18
C ASP A 84 -8.11 -24.94 19.89
N GLU A 85 -6.99 -24.33 20.29
CA GLU A 85 -6.66 -22.95 19.96
C GLU A 85 -5.75 -22.89 18.74
N SER A 86 -6.09 -21.99 17.81
CA SER A 86 -5.20 -21.61 16.72
C SER A 86 -4.47 -20.33 17.08
N PHE A 87 -3.14 -20.36 17.17
CA PHE A 87 -2.35 -19.21 17.57
C PHE A 87 -0.95 -19.19 16.97
N VAL A 88 -0.39 -18.00 16.94
CA VAL A 88 1.03 -17.73 16.71
C VAL A 88 1.60 -17.02 17.92
N GLU A 89 2.73 -17.50 18.41
CA GLU A 89 3.42 -16.94 19.58
C GLU A 89 4.88 -16.70 19.24
N LEU A 90 5.39 -15.52 19.60
CA LEU A 90 6.77 -15.12 19.42
C LEU A 90 7.42 -14.77 20.75
N ASP A 91 8.56 -15.38 21.04
CA ASP A 91 9.43 -14.99 22.15
C ASP A 91 10.50 -14.06 21.61
N PHE A 92 10.47 -12.81 22.06
CA PHE A 92 11.47 -11.81 21.70
C PHE A 92 12.62 -11.75 22.72
N TYR A 93 13.76 -11.33 22.25
CA TYR A 93 14.95 -11.06 23.03
C TYR A 93 15.42 -9.63 22.76
N ASP A 94 15.64 -8.87 23.82
CA ASP A 94 16.34 -7.59 23.76
C ASP A 94 17.62 -7.68 24.59
N THR A 95 18.70 -7.15 24.06
CA THR A 95 20.00 -7.12 24.77
C THR A 95 19.93 -6.39 26.10
N ASP A 96 18.99 -5.44 26.25
CA ASP A 96 18.87 -4.60 27.43
C ASP A 96 17.68 -4.96 28.34
N LYS A 97 16.69 -5.68 27.83
CA LYS A 97 15.48 -6.08 28.58
C LYS A 97 14.91 -7.40 28.06
N LYS A 98 14.49 -8.28 28.96
CA LYS A 98 13.66 -9.45 28.61
C LYS A 98 12.36 -8.95 27.98
N LEU A 99 12.22 -9.05 26.68
CA LEU A 99 10.94 -8.82 26.03
C LEU A 99 10.00 -9.99 26.31
N ALA A 100 8.72 -9.66 26.47
CA ALA A 100 7.69 -10.63 26.78
C ALA A 100 7.43 -11.59 25.63
N THR A 101 6.97 -12.77 25.93
CA THR A 101 6.30 -13.67 24.98
C THR A 101 4.99 -13.02 24.54
N LEU A 102 4.81 -12.82 23.24
CA LEU A 102 3.58 -12.29 22.67
C LEU A 102 2.86 -13.36 21.89
N ARG A 103 1.56 -13.52 22.16
CA ARG A 103 0.67 -14.47 21.48
C ARG A 103 -0.45 -13.72 20.78
N LYS A 104 -0.70 -14.11 19.56
CA LYS A 104 -1.85 -13.71 18.75
C LYS A 104 -2.70 -14.93 18.47
N THR A 105 -3.90 -14.96 19.04
CA THR A 105 -4.83 -16.10 18.96
C THR A 105 -5.92 -15.79 17.94
N TYR A 106 -6.22 -16.73 17.07
CA TYR A 106 -7.30 -16.64 16.11
C TYR A 106 -8.65 -16.77 16.80
N ASN A 107 -9.48 -15.73 16.66
CA ASN A 107 -10.81 -15.75 17.28
C ASN A 107 -11.84 -16.36 16.32
N GLN A 108 -12.30 -17.54 16.65
CA GLN A 108 -13.26 -18.29 15.82
C GLN A 108 -14.69 -17.75 15.85
N LYS A 109 -15.02 -16.90 16.83
CA LYS A 109 -16.35 -16.26 16.92
C LYS A 109 -16.47 -15.00 16.07
N THR A 110 -15.35 -14.30 15.90
CA THR A 110 -15.23 -13.10 15.08
C THR A 110 -13.92 -13.17 14.31
N ILE A 111 -14.01 -13.61 13.07
CA ILE A 111 -12.88 -13.83 12.14
C ILE A 111 -11.97 -12.58 12.02
N THR A 112 -12.52 -11.40 12.25
CA THR A 112 -11.88 -10.11 12.00
C THR A 112 -11.03 -9.55 13.14
N LYS A 113 -11.09 -10.11 14.37
CA LYS A 113 -10.35 -9.55 15.52
C LYS A 113 -9.66 -10.66 16.31
N PRO A 114 -8.40 -10.99 15.99
CA PRO A 114 -7.60 -11.88 16.82
C PRO A 114 -7.36 -11.25 18.19
N VAL A 115 -7.12 -12.08 19.18
CA VAL A 115 -6.81 -11.65 20.55
C VAL A 115 -5.30 -11.60 20.72
N LEU A 116 -4.77 -10.44 21.10
CA LEU A 116 -3.36 -10.23 21.45
C LEU A 116 -3.16 -10.39 22.96
N SER A 117 -2.09 -11.03 23.38
CA SER A 117 -1.73 -11.15 24.81
C SER A 117 -1.34 -9.80 25.43
N SER A 118 -0.80 -8.87 24.66
CA SER A 118 -0.48 -7.49 25.05
C SER A 118 -0.47 -6.59 23.83
N GLU A 119 -1.43 -5.68 23.73
CA GLU A 119 -1.48 -4.69 22.63
C GLU A 119 -0.35 -3.65 22.74
N VAL A 120 0.01 -3.23 23.94
CA VAL A 120 1.06 -2.23 24.18
C VAL A 120 2.42 -2.75 23.72
N ASP A 121 2.78 -3.97 24.11
CA ASP A 121 4.05 -4.59 23.72
C ASP A 121 4.06 -4.92 22.22
N PHE A 122 2.92 -5.34 21.68
CA PHE A 122 2.78 -5.57 20.24
C PHE A 122 3.06 -4.31 19.43
N VAL A 123 2.42 -3.19 19.76
CA VAL A 123 2.62 -1.90 19.06
C VAL A 123 4.08 -1.46 19.15
N LYS A 124 4.73 -1.64 20.30
CA LYS A 124 6.14 -1.32 20.48
C LYS A 124 7.06 -2.15 19.58
N ILE A 125 6.81 -3.45 19.49
CA ILE A 125 7.58 -4.36 18.65
C ILE A 125 7.28 -4.09 17.17
N TYR A 126 6.01 -3.93 16.82
CA TYR A 126 5.61 -3.63 15.45
C TYR A 126 6.30 -2.38 14.90
N LYS A 127 6.34 -1.30 15.69
CA LYS A 127 7.02 -0.05 15.30
C LYS A 127 8.54 -0.19 15.11
N SER A 128 9.17 -1.21 15.69
CA SER A 128 10.61 -1.45 15.50
C SER A 128 10.92 -2.17 14.19
N PHE A 129 9.91 -2.75 13.53
CA PHE A 129 10.00 -3.31 12.18
C PHE A 129 9.55 -2.27 11.15
N VAL A 130 10.39 -1.32 10.82
CA VAL A 130 10.09 -0.32 9.77
C VAL A 130 9.90 -1.01 8.42
N ILE A 131 10.76 -1.98 8.12
CA ILE A 131 10.63 -2.87 6.95
C ILE A 131 10.23 -4.26 7.44
N ARG A 132 9.31 -4.91 6.73
CA ARG A 132 8.90 -6.28 7.02
C ARG A 132 10.11 -7.20 7.04
N PRO A 133 10.33 -7.95 8.11
CA PRO A 133 11.56 -8.73 8.29
C PRO A 133 11.54 -10.08 7.56
N TYR A 134 10.63 -10.29 6.63
CA TYR A 134 10.52 -11.52 5.84
C TYR A 134 10.46 -11.21 4.36
N LEU A 135 11.06 -12.10 3.57
CA LEU A 135 11.07 -12.04 2.11
C LEU A 135 10.80 -13.41 1.53
N ARG A 136 9.81 -13.51 0.66
CA ARG A 136 9.53 -14.70 -0.17
C ARG A 136 10.01 -14.48 -1.59
N TYR A 137 10.35 -15.56 -2.25
CA TYR A 137 10.74 -15.53 -3.66
C TYR A 137 9.76 -14.77 -4.56
N LEU A 138 8.47 -15.05 -4.44
CA LEU A 138 7.44 -14.42 -5.27
C LEU A 138 7.33 -12.90 -5.06
N GLU A 139 7.69 -12.39 -3.89
CA GLU A 139 7.62 -10.95 -3.60
C GLU A 139 8.71 -10.16 -4.32
N VAL A 140 9.89 -10.76 -4.51
CA VAL A 140 10.99 -10.14 -5.25
C VAL A 140 10.63 -9.96 -6.72
N ILE A 141 10.12 -11.02 -7.35
CA ILE A 141 9.70 -11.02 -8.77
C ILE A 141 8.52 -10.07 -8.96
N ASP A 142 7.52 -10.17 -8.10
CA ASP A 142 6.31 -9.39 -8.19
C ASP A 142 6.57 -7.88 -8.12
N PHE A 143 7.47 -7.45 -7.22
CA PHE A 143 7.87 -6.06 -7.11
C PHE A 143 8.42 -5.48 -8.42
N ILE A 144 9.21 -6.26 -9.15
CA ILE A 144 9.88 -5.75 -10.36
C ILE A 144 8.99 -5.84 -11.59
N TYR A 145 8.23 -6.93 -11.75
CA TYR A 145 7.48 -7.23 -12.98
C TYR A 145 6.04 -6.75 -12.99
N ASN A 146 5.32 -6.90 -11.88
CA ASN A 146 3.87 -6.79 -11.87
C ASN A 146 3.38 -5.44 -11.36
N HIS A 147 4.28 -4.52 -10.99
CA HIS A 147 3.87 -3.23 -10.44
C HIS A 147 4.12 -2.08 -11.41
N THR A 148 3.12 -1.22 -11.52
CA THR A 148 3.26 0.08 -12.18
C THR A 148 4.28 0.95 -11.44
N GLY A 149 4.80 1.99 -12.08
CA GLY A 149 5.73 2.92 -11.43
C GLY A 149 5.16 3.56 -10.15
N VAL A 150 3.85 3.77 -10.10
CA VAL A 150 3.15 4.30 -8.91
C VAL A 150 3.14 3.27 -7.78
N GLU A 151 2.80 2.01 -8.07
CA GLU A 151 2.81 0.93 -7.07
C GLU A 151 4.23 0.63 -6.58
N LYS A 152 5.23 0.68 -7.46
CA LYS A 152 6.65 0.58 -7.07
C LYS A 152 7.04 1.70 -6.12
N TYR A 153 6.63 2.94 -6.43
CA TYR A 153 6.86 4.07 -5.54
C TYR A 153 6.24 3.83 -4.15
N GLN A 154 4.97 3.43 -4.10
CA GLN A 154 4.28 3.14 -2.84
C GLN A 154 4.94 2.02 -2.05
N LYS A 155 5.31 0.90 -2.70
CA LYS A 155 6.01 -0.22 -2.03
C LYS A 155 7.38 0.18 -1.52
N LEU A 156 8.18 0.88 -2.33
CA LEU A 156 9.48 1.39 -1.89
C LEU A 156 9.33 2.37 -0.73
N ALA A 157 8.36 3.28 -0.81
CA ALA A 157 8.08 4.22 0.25
C ALA A 157 7.64 3.53 1.55
N ASN A 158 6.84 2.47 1.44
CA ASN A 158 6.45 1.63 2.58
C ASN A 158 7.67 0.89 3.16
N TRP A 159 8.52 0.29 2.31
CA TRP A 159 9.77 -0.34 2.77
C TRP A 159 10.71 0.65 3.45
N MET A 160 10.68 1.92 3.04
CA MET A 160 11.44 3.00 3.65
C MET A 160 10.77 3.62 4.90
N GLY A 161 9.58 3.16 5.27
CA GLY A 161 8.84 3.67 6.43
C GLY A 161 8.09 4.98 6.19
N PHE A 162 7.78 5.36 4.94
CA PHE A 162 7.05 6.58 4.59
C PHE A 162 5.53 6.41 4.52
N GLU A 163 4.98 5.32 5.03
CA GLU A 163 3.55 5.02 4.91
C GLU A 163 2.67 6.09 5.55
N SER A 164 3.08 6.60 6.72
CA SER A 164 2.38 7.68 7.42
C SER A 164 2.44 9.02 6.67
N GLU A 165 3.57 9.35 6.09
CA GLU A 165 3.79 10.58 5.33
C GLU A 165 2.99 10.59 4.03
N LEU A 166 2.92 9.45 3.34
CA LEU A 166 2.10 9.29 2.13
C LEU A 166 0.61 9.37 2.44
N ALA A 167 0.14 8.67 3.48
CA ALA A 167 -1.26 8.75 3.93
C ALA A 167 -1.64 10.18 4.34
N PHE A 168 -0.71 10.90 4.97
CA PHE A 168 -0.91 12.31 5.33
C PHE A 168 -1.01 13.21 4.09
N GLN A 169 -0.14 13.05 3.10
CA GLN A 169 -0.22 13.78 1.82
C GLN A 169 -1.56 13.55 1.11
N GLU A 170 -2.01 12.30 1.07
CA GLU A 170 -3.29 11.94 0.47
C GLU A 170 -4.46 12.60 1.20
N LYS A 171 -4.46 12.59 2.52
CA LYS A 171 -5.47 13.27 3.35
C LYS A 171 -5.51 14.78 3.11
N LEU A 172 -4.34 15.43 2.99
CA LEU A 172 -4.26 16.86 2.68
C LEU A 172 -4.89 17.16 1.32
N ALA A 173 -4.51 16.41 0.30
CA ALA A 173 -4.91 16.67 -1.09
C ALA A 173 -6.36 16.28 -1.38
N LEU A 174 -6.83 15.13 -0.89
CA LEU A 174 -8.13 14.57 -1.28
C LEU A 174 -9.25 14.89 -0.29
N LYS A 175 -8.94 15.24 0.95
CA LYS A 175 -9.96 15.51 1.96
C LYS A 175 -9.98 16.96 2.43
N ILE A 176 -8.88 17.46 2.97
CA ILE A 176 -8.88 18.76 3.65
C ILE A 176 -8.98 19.93 2.67
N LEU A 177 -8.17 19.96 1.63
CA LEU A 177 -8.17 21.06 0.66
C LEU A 177 -9.50 21.18 -0.12
N PRO A 178 -10.12 20.07 -0.62
CA PRO A 178 -11.44 20.17 -1.26
C PRO A 178 -12.53 20.67 -0.32
N GLU A 179 -12.49 20.29 0.96
CA GLU A 179 -13.46 20.73 1.96
C GLU A 179 -13.39 22.23 2.25
N LEU A 180 -12.16 22.75 2.38
CA LEU A 180 -11.93 24.20 2.53
C LEU A 180 -12.35 25.00 1.29
N LYS A 181 -12.05 24.50 0.10
CA LYS A 181 -12.48 25.15 -1.16
C LYS A 181 -13.98 25.22 -1.29
N ARG A 182 -14.67 24.12 -0.92
CA ARG A 182 -16.12 24.08 -0.93
C ARG A 182 -16.72 25.11 0.03
N LYS A 183 -16.19 25.21 1.26
CA LYS A 183 -16.65 26.25 2.22
C LYS A 183 -16.52 27.65 1.66
N LYS A 184 -15.41 27.95 0.95
CA LYS A 184 -15.22 29.23 0.27
C LYS A 184 -16.27 29.48 -0.82
N GLU A 185 -16.57 28.47 -1.66
CA GLU A 185 -17.58 28.56 -2.73
C GLU A 185 -18.99 28.78 -2.15
N ASP A 186 -19.33 28.11 -1.06
CA ASP A 186 -20.62 28.27 -0.36
C ASP A 186 -20.77 29.70 0.18
N LEU A 187 -19.69 30.27 0.78
CA LEU A 187 -19.68 31.64 1.28
C LEU A 187 -19.77 32.70 0.14
N ASP A 188 -19.07 32.47 -0.95
CA ASP A 188 -19.18 33.38 -2.13
C ASP A 188 -20.59 33.37 -2.73
N SER A 189 -21.22 32.19 -2.78
CA SER A 189 -22.60 32.05 -3.24
C SER A 189 -23.59 32.78 -2.34
N ASN A 190 -23.40 32.66 -1.02
CA ASN A 190 -24.23 33.38 -0.02
C ASN A 190 -24.05 34.90 -0.13
N LEU A 191 -22.83 35.38 -0.25
CA LEU A 191 -22.56 36.82 -0.42
C LEU A 191 -23.27 37.37 -1.66
N LYS A 192 -23.19 36.69 -2.79
CA LYS A 192 -23.90 37.07 -4.04
C LYS A 192 -25.41 37.11 -3.86
N LEU A 193 -25.98 36.21 -3.06
CA LEU A 193 -27.41 36.22 -2.77
C LEU A 193 -27.78 37.47 -1.94
N LEU A 194 -27.04 37.77 -0.89
CA LEU A 194 -27.25 38.96 -0.05
C LEU A 194 -27.13 40.26 -0.85
N GLU A 195 -26.13 40.37 -1.71
CA GLU A 195 -25.94 41.53 -2.58
C GLU A 195 -27.11 41.69 -3.57
N ARG A 196 -27.63 40.58 -4.11
CA ARG A 196 -28.84 40.62 -4.99
C ARG A 196 -30.07 41.08 -4.22
N GLN A 197 -30.26 40.58 -2.98
CA GLN A 197 -31.38 41.01 -2.15
C GLN A 197 -31.31 42.51 -1.82
N LEU A 198 -30.12 43.00 -1.49
CA LEU A 198 -29.91 44.42 -1.26
C LEU A 198 -30.15 45.25 -2.52
N SER A 199 -29.70 44.82 -3.70
CA SER A 199 -29.94 45.44 -4.99
C SER A 199 -31.44 45.56 -5.30
N GLN A 200 -32.21 44.50 -5.03
CA GLN A 200 -33.70 44.52 -5.22
C GLN A 200 -34.36 45.52 -4.29
N LEU A 201 -33.92 45.57 -3.03
CA LEU A 201 -34.46 46.54 -2.03
C LEU A 201 -34.21 47.98 -2.44
N MET A 202 -33.06 48.25 -3.02
CA MET A 202 -32.61 49.59 -3.45
C MET A 202 -33.13 49.98 -4.83
N GLY A 203 -33.58 49.02 -5.67
CA GLY A 203 -33.97 49.24 -7.07
C GLY A 203 -32.75 49.61 -7.94
N SER A 204 -31.53 49.25 -7.57
CA SER A 204 -30.29 49.52 -8.28
C SER A 204 -29.57 48.22 -8.62
N SER A 205 -28.91 48.13 -9.78
CA SER A 205 -28.14 46.95 -10.19
C SER A 205 -26.72 46.87 -9.58
N ILE A 206 -26.24 47.93 -9.02
CA ILE A 206 -24.92 48.02 -8.37
C ILE A 206 -25.12 48.51 -6.95
N VAL A 207 -24.58 47.78 -5.98
CA VAL A 207 -24.72 48.10 -4.55
C VAL A 207 -23.33 48.24 -3.95
N GLY A 208 -22.92 49.52 -3.87
CA GLY A 208 -21.75 49.91 -3.08
C GLY A 208 -22.15 50.70 -1.85
N GLU A 209 -21.19 50.99 -0.97
CA GLU A 209 -21.35 51.83 0.20
C GLU A 209 -21.95 53.21 -0.14
N THR A 210 -21.50 53.82 -1.25
CA THR A 210 -21.96 55.12 -1.72
C THR A 210 -23.43 55.11 -2.13
N ASP A 211 -23.93 54.00 -2.72
CA ASP A 211 -25.30 53.87 -3.14
C ASP A 211 -26.26 53.74 -1.94
N VAL A 212 -25.86 52.94 -0.96
CA VAL A 212 -26.62 52.78 0.29
C VAL A 212 -26.71 54.12 1.03
N LEU A 213 -25.59 54.83 1.14
CA LEU A 213 -25.53 56.13 1.79
C LEU A 213 -26.40 57.18 1.04
N SER A 214 -26.37 57.19 -0.28
CA SER A 214 -27.18 58.09 -1.12
C SER A 214 -28.69 57.93 -0.89
N ILE A 215 -29.17 56.69 -0.99
CA ILE A 215 -30.58 56.35 -0.77
C ILE A 215 -31.01 56.65 0.67
N GLY A 216 -30.20 56.25 1.62
CA GLY A 216 -30.48 56.58 3.02
C GLY A 216 -30.65 58.08 3.24
N ASN A 217 -29.76 58.89 2.70
CA ASN A 217 -29.78 60.34 2.83
C ASN A 217 -30.97 60.98 2.07
N GLU A 218 -31.41 60.45 0.93
CA GLU A 218 -32.62 60.88 0.24
C GLU A 218 -33.87 60.69 1.11
N ILE A 219 -34.00 59.53 1.75
CA ILE A 219 -35.10 59.30 2.67
C ILE A 219 -35.05 60.22 3.88
N LEU A 220 -33.89 60.43 4.53
CA LEU A 220 -33.73 61.34 5.66
C LEU A 220 -34.10 62.77 5.31
N LYS A 221 -33.74 63.27 4.11
CA LYS A 221 -34.11 64.57 3.61
C LYS A 221 -35.62 64.76 3.50
N THR A 222 -36.35 63.72 3.09
CA THR A 222 -37.79 63.76 2.95
C THR A 222 -38.49 64.18 4.26
N TYR A 223 -37.92 63.79 5.39
CA TYR A 223 -38.39 64.06 6.74
C TYR A 223 -37.68 65.23 7.43
N LYS A 224 -36.89 66.03 6.64
CA LYS A 224 -36.11 67.19 7.12
C LYS A 224 -35.09 66.80 8.19
N ILE A 225 -34.53 65.64 8.11
CA ILE A 225 -33.48 65.14 8.99
C ILE A 225 -32.12 65.38 8.35
N GLU A 226 -31.08 65.64 9.19
CA GLU A 226 -29.74 65.90 8.76
C GLU A 226 -29.12 64.66 8.08
N THR A 227 -28.42 64.82 6.95
CA THR A 227 -27.83 63.70 6.20
C THR A 227 -26.58 63.19 6.88
N CYS A 228 -26.40 61.88 6.82
CA CYS A 228 -25.22 61.15 7.33
C CYS A 228 -24.03 61.29 6.35
N LYS A 229 -22.81 61.40 6.91
CA LYS A 229 -21.58 61.56 6.13
C LYS A 229 -20.97 60.28 5.64
N ASP A 230 -21.23 59.21 6.33
CA ASP A 230 -20.71 57.87 6.08
C ASP A 230 -21.77 56.82 6.40
N ILE A 231 -21.56 55.60 5.90
CA ILE A 231 -22.51 54.51 6.06
C ILE A 231 -22.65 54.08 7.53
N GLY A 232 -21.58 54.10 8.32
CA GLY A 232 -21.62 53.76 9.73
C GLY A 232 -22.53 54.70 10.50
N SER A 233 -22.45 56.03 10.24
CA SER A 233 -23.35 57.04 10.79
C SER A 233 -24.79 56.80 10.39
N LEU A 234 -25.07 56.44 9.13
CA LEU A 234 -26.40 56.07 8.64
C LEU A 234 -26.94 54.84 9.34
N LEU A 235 -26.17 53.76 9.36
CA LEU A 235 -26.59 52.51 9.99
C LEU A 235 -26.88 52.64 11.49
N ASN A 236 -26.15 53.48 12.19
CA ASN A 236 -26.36 53.80 13.60
C ASN A 236 -27.59 54.69 13.82
N TYR A 237 -27.89 55.59 12.88
CA TYR A 237 -29.07 56.46 12.99
C TYR A 237 -30.38 55.78 12.67
N ILE A 238 -30.45 54.75 11.82
CA ILE A 238 -31.69 54.06 11.41
C ILE A 238 -32.54 53.60 12.58
N PRO A 239 -32.04 53.02 13.68
CA PRO A 239 -32.85 52.68 14.85
C PRO A 239 -33.51 53.91 15.52
N GLU A 240 -32.86 55.07 15.52
CA GLU A 240 -33.41 56.34 16.08
C GLU A 240 -34.51 56.86 15.17
N PHE A 241 -34.32 56.81 13.82
CA PHE A 241 -35.35 57.15 12.85
C PHE A 241 -36.63 56.30 13.00
N ALA A 242 -36.45 55.02 13.29
CA ALA A 242 -37.58 54.10 13.53
C ALA A 242 -38.42 54.46 14.80
N LYS A 243 -37.85 55.18 15.77
CA LYS A 243 -38.58 55.66 16.99
C LYS A 243 -39.58 56.76 16.69
N LEU A 244 -39.45 57.49 15.59
CA LEU A 244 -40.41 58.53 15.20
C LEU A 244 -41.85 58.02 15.04
N ARG A 245 -42.01 56.75 14.98
CA ARG A 245 -43.27 56.04 14.66
C ARG A 245 -44.11 55.62 15.89
N ALA A 246 -43.62 55.64 17.09
CA ALA A 246 -44.12 54.82 18.19
C ALA A 246 -45.34 55.42 18.95
N THR A 247 -46.33 56.04 18.26
CA THR A 247 -47.40 56.76 18.95
C THR A 247 -48.80 56.23 18.77
N SER A 248 -49.06 55.19 17.94
CA SER A 248 -50.43 54.62 17.80
C SER A 248 -50.42 53.08 17.58
N SER A 249 -51.47 52.37 18.11
CA SER A 249 -51.64 50.93 17.92
C SER A 249 -51.83 50.54 16.45
N VAL A 250 -52.40 51.39 15.64
CA VAL A 250 -52.58 51.31 14.21
C VAL A 250 -51.21 51.30 13.48
N GLY A 251 -50.32 52.21 13.88
CA GLY A 251 -48.97 52.25 13.37
C GLY A 251 -48.17 50.98 13.58
N ILE A 252 -48.30 50.31 14.75
CA ILE A 252 -47.61 49.06 15.07
C ILE A 252 -48.04 47.92 14.16
N THR A 253 -49.34 47.81 13.85
CA THR A 253 -49.86 46.77 12.99
C THR A 253 -49.47 46.99 11.52
N VAL A 254 -49.55 48.22 11.05
CA VAL A 254 -49.06 48.59 9.70
C VAL A 254 -47.56 48.34 9.57
N ASP A 255 -46.79 48.57 10.62
CA ASP A 255 -45.34 48.23 10.63
C ASP A 255 -45.06 46.76 10.47
N LYS A 256 -45.69 45.93 11.28
CA LYS A 256 -45.50 44.48 11.16
C LYS A 256 -45.84 43.96 9.76
N LEU A 257 -46.94 44.43 9.18
CA LEU A 257 -47.33 44.11 7.81
C LEU A 257 -46.35 44.60 6.76
N THR A 258 -45.81 45.81 6.94
CA THR A 258 -44.82 46.40 6.02
C THR A 258 -43.51 45.63 6.06
N ARG A 259 -43.04 45.25 7.26
CA ARG A 259 -41.84 44.37 7.39
C ARG A 259 -42.04 43.05 6.71
N ALA A 260 -43.14 42.38 6.99
CA ALA A 260 -43.48 41.11 6.39
C ALA A 260 -43.58 41.22 4.86
N GLU A 261 -44.23 42.29 4.33
CA GLU A 261 -44.31 42.54 2.90
C GLU A 261 -42.91 42.69 2.27
N THR A 262 -41.97 43.41 2.93
CA THR A 262 -40.63 43.57 2.46
C THR A 262 -39.86 42.25 2.44
N ASP A 263 -39.90 41.51 3.54
CA ASP A 263 -39.24 40.16 3.63
C ASP A 263 -39.77 39.21 2.54
N ILE A 264 -41.12 39.19 2.33
CA ILE A 264 -41.76 38.36 1.32
C ILE A 264 -41.38 38.83 -0.09
N ASN A 265 -41.29 40.13 -0.36
CA ASN A 265 -40.84 40.63 -1.65
C ASN A 265 -39.39 40.23 -1.98
N LEU A 266 -38.50 40.25 -0.99
CA LEU A 266 -37.11 39.84 -1.14
C LEU A 266 -36.97 38.32 -1.34
N PHE A 267 -37.95 37.53 -0.93
CA PHE A 267 -37.97 36.09 -1.13
C PHE A 267 -38.07 35.75 -2.63
N GLY A 268 -37.08 35.07 -3.13
CA GLY A 268 -37.04 34.56 -4.51
C GLY A 268 -36.82 33.03 -4.53
N VAL A 269 -37.68 32.33 -5.26
CA VAL A 269 -37.56 30.89 -5.50
C VAL A 269 -36.62 30.64 -6.67
N ASN A 270 -35.75 29.66 -6.56
CA ASN A 270 -34.86 29.26 -7.65
C ASN A 270 -35.64 28.45 -8.70
N SER A 271 -36.21 29.12 -9.68
CA SER A 271 -37.00 28.49 -10.74
C SER A 271 -36.18 27.54 -11.68
N GLN A 272 -34.86 27.61 -11.66
CA GLN A 272 -33.99 26.71 -12.45
C GLN A 272 -33.59 25.45 -11.64
N LEU A 273 -33.86 25.41 -10.36
CA LEU A 273 -33.46 24.28 -9.52
C LEU A 273 -34.11 22.94 -9.97
N PRO A 274 -35.42 22.86 -10.30
CA PRO A 274 -36.02 21.64 -10.80
C PRO A 274 -35.37 21.08 -12.07
N ASP A 275 -35.06 21.96 -13.03
CA ASP A 275 -34.43 21.57 -14.28
C ASP A 275 -33.01 21.08 -14.05
N SER A 276 -32.27 21.77 -13.19
CA SER A 276 -30.91 21.38 -12.80
C SER A 276 -30.87 20.04 -12.06
N LEU A 277 -31.84 19.79 -11.17
CA LEU A 277 -32.02 18.52 -10.47
C LEU A 277 -32.33 17.38 -11.45
N THR A 278 -33.26 17.60 -12.39
CA THR A 278 -33.64 16.63 -13.42
C THR A 278 -32.45 16.30 -14.32
N GLN A 279 -31.66 17.30 -14.71
CA GLN A 279 -30.45 17.10 -15.51
C GLN A 279 -29.40 16.27 -14.74
N GLY A 280 -29.16 16.61 -13.49
CA GLY A 280 -28.24 15.84 -12.62
C GLY A 280 -28.69 14.39 -12.45
N GLN A 281 -29.98 14.14 -12.28
CA GLN A 281 -30.57 12.80 -12.22
C GLN A 281 -30.36 12.02 -13.51
N SER A 282 -30.63 12.62 -14.65
CA SER A 282 -30.43 11.99 -15.96
C SER A 282 -28.97 11.62 -16.19
N GLN A 283 -28.03 12.47 -15.76
CA GLN A 283 -26.59 12.16 -15.84
C GLN A 283 -26.24 10.93 -14.97
N VAL A 284 -26.77 10.88 -13.74
CA VAL A 284 -26.53 9.72 -12.84
C VAL A 284 -27.14 8.44 -13.38
N GLU A 285 -28.36 8.50 -13.93
CA GLU A 285 -29.02 7.33 -14.52
C GLU A 285 -28.30 6.82 -15.78
N THR A 286 -27.87 7.71 -16.63
CA THR A 286 -27.06 7.36 -17.82
C THR A 286 -25.77 6.68 -17.39
N PHE A 287 -25.09 7.24 -16.39
CA PHE A 287 -23.89 6.64 -15.82
C PHE A 287 -24.13 5.28 -15.18
N LYS A 288 -25.25 5.09 -14.46
CA LYS A 288 -25.63 3.78 -13.88
C LYS A 288 -25.82 2.71 -14.95
N LYS A 289 -26.48 3.03 -16.05
CA LYS A 289 -26.69 2.11 -17.18
C LYS A 289 -25.39 1.70 -17.83
N GLU A 290 -24.44 2.63 -17.98
CA GLU A 290 -23.10 2.35 -18.47
C GLU A 290 -22.28 1.50 -17.49
N LYS A 291 -22.40 1.75 -16.17
CA LYS A 291 -21.74 0.98 -15.11
C LYS A 291 -22.23 -0.48 -15.05
N GLU A 292 -23.50 -0.74 -15.30
CA GLU A 292 -24.03 -2.11 -15.38
C GLU A 292 -23.44 -2.88 -16.59
N LYS A 293 -23.11 -2.19 -17.69
CA LYS A 293 -22.37 -2.75 -18.84
C LYS A 293 -20.89 -2.96 -18.52
N VAL A 294 -20.31 -2.14 -17.67
CA VAL A 294 -18.87 -2.08 -17.35
C VAL A 294 -18.63 -2.59 -15.92
N GLY A 295 -19.35 -3.59 -15.47
CA GLY A 295 -19.34 -4.11 -14.07
C GLY A 295 -17.96 -4.38 -13.40
N GLN A 296 -16.85 -3.80 -13.95
CA GLN A 296 -15.49 -4.09 -13.50
C GLN A 296 -14.52 -2.96 -13.82
N ILE A 297 -14.49 -1.91 -13.02
CA ILE A 297 -13.38 -0.93 -13.05
C ILE A 297 -12.02 -1.62 -12.78
N ASP A 298 -12.02 -2.73 -12.04
CA ASP A 298 -10.86 -3.56 -11.75
C ASP A 298 -10.28 -4.28 -12.99
N VAL A 299 -11.02 -4.31 -14.11
CA VAL A 299 -10.62 -4.94 -15.38
C VAL A 299 -9.70 -4.04 -16.24
N ILE A 300 -9.55 -2.75 -15.92
CA ILE A 300 -8.67 -1.85 -16.69
C ILE A 300 -7.24 -2.40 -16.71
N SER A 301 -6.71 -2.78 -15.55
CA SER A 301 -5.37 -3.37 -15.42
C SER A 301 -5.20 -4.66 -16.22
N LEU A 302 -6.25 -5.49 -16.28
CA LEU A 302 -6.24 -6.74 -17.02
C LEU A 302 -6.21 -6.49 -18.54
N TYR A 303 -6.99 -5.54 -19.02
CA TYR A 303 -6.99 -5.14 -20.45
C TYR A 303 -5.68 -4.49 -20.88
N ASP A 304 -5.06 -3.65 -20.04
CA ASP A 304 -3.75 -3.06 -20.31
C ASP A 304 -2.65 -4.13 -20.42
N GLN A 305 -2.67 -5.12 -19.53
CA GLN A 305 -1.74 -6.25 -19.58
C GLN A 305 -1.97 -7.12 -20.81
N ALA A 306 -3.22 -7.42 -21.14
CA ALA A 306 -3.59 -8.18 -22.31
C ALA A 306 -3.13 -7.48 -23.61
N LEU A 307 -3.33 -6.15 -23.70
CA LEU A 307 -2.87 -5.33 -24.82
C LEU A 307 -1.33 -5.35 -24.95
N SER A 308 -0.62 -5.21 -23.84
CA SER A 308 0.85 -5.29 -23.80
C SER A 308 1.37 -6.68 -24.22
N ALA A 309 0.69 -7.74 -23.84
CA ALA A 309 1.05 -9.11 -24.27
C ALA A 309 0.81 -9.32 -25.77
N LEU A 310 -0.28 -8.81 -26.30
CA LEU A 310 -0.66 -8.93 -27.72
C LEU A 310 0.21 -8.09 -28.67
N THR A 311 0.67 -6.93 -28.21
CA THR A 311 1.56 -6.06 -29.03
C THR A 311 2.95 -6.68 -29.24
N LYS A 312 3.37 -7.60 -28.36
CA LYS A 312 4.66 -8.31 -28.47
C LYS A 312 4.60 -9.57 -29.35
N ARG A 313 3.42 -10.01 -29.78
CA ARG A 313 3.24 -11.20 -30.62
C ARG A 313 3.16 -10.81 -32.09
N THR A 314 3.74 -11.64 -32.96
CA THR A 314 3.74 -11.42 -34.44
C THR A 314 2.75 -12.34 -35.18
N GLU A 315 2.14 -13.29 -34.50
CA GLU A 315 1.21 -14.28 -35.06
C GLU A 315 -0.12 -13.62 -35.44
N THR A 316 -0.72 -14.05 -36.54
CA THR A 316 -1.99 -13.54 -37.06
C THR A 316 -3.19 -14.01 -36.23
N SER A 317 -3.14 -15.24 -35.70
CA SER A 317 -4.16 -15.81 -34.82
C SER A 317 -3.58 -16.04 -33.45
N VAL A 318 -4.26 -15.55 -32.40
CA VAL A 318 -3.82 -15.58 -31.02
C VAL A 318 -4.93 -16.04 -30.09
N LEU A 319 -4.57 -16.69 -28.99
CA LEU A 319 -5.50 -16.94 -27.88
C LEU A 319 -5.62 -15.68 -27.03
N CYS A 320 -6.85 -15.28 -26.70
CA CYS A 320 -7.09 -14.18 -25.79
C CYS A 320 -6.44 -14.48 -24.43
N PRO A 321 -5.53 -13.64 -23.91
CA PRO A 321 -4.85 -13.91 -22.65
C PRO A 321 -5.79 -13.84 -21.43
N VAL A 322 -7.02 -13.35 -21.60
CA VAL A 322 -8.02 -13.22 -20.52
C VAL A 322 -8.95 -14.43 -20.46
N CYS A 323 -9.48 -14.88 -21.60
CA CYS A 323 -10.51 -15.95 -21.62
C CYS A 323 -10.11 -17.20 -22.42
N GLY A 324 -8.94 -17.20 -23.08
CA GLY A 324 -8.45 -18.34 -23.86
C GLY A 324 -9.16 -18.55 -25.20
N THR A 325 -10.10 -17.70 -25.61
CA THR A 325 -10.79 -17.80 -26.90
C THR A 325 -9.85 -17.40 -28.03
N GLN A 326 -9.94 -18.11 -29.15
CA GLN A 326 -9.12 -17.84 -30.34
C GLN A 326 -9.66 -16.63 -31.12
N TRP A 327 -8.81 -15.70 -31.45
CA TRP A 327 -9.11 -14.44 -32.16
C TRP A 327 -8.09 -14.16 -33.26
N GLU A 328 -8.49 -13.37 -34.27
CA GLU A 328 -7.53 -12.64 -35.07
C GLU A 328 -6.88 -11.54 -34.23
N ARG A 329 -5.54 -11.44 -34.24
CA ARG A 329 -4.80 -10.51 -33.38
C ARG A 329 -5.24 -9.06 -33.55
N GLY A 330 -5.46 -8.62 -34.80
CA GLY A 330 -5.89 -7.25 -35.09
C GLY A 330 -7.25 -6.94 -34.47
N GLU A 331 -8.22 -7.82 -34.60
CA GLU A 331 -9.57 -7.67 -34.04
C GLU A 331 -9.56 -7.70 -32.50
N LEU A 332 -8.75 -8.55 -31.89
CA LEU A 332 -8.62 -8.61 -30.44
C LEU A 332 -7.98 -7.34 -29.86
N VAL A 333 -6.95 -6.82 -30.53
CA VAL A 333 -6.30 -5.56 -30.13
C VAL A 333 -7.28 -4.40 -30.21
N GLU A 334 -8.04 -4.30 -31.31
CA GLU A 334 -9.04 -3.25 -31.50
C GLU A 334 -10.18 -3.36 -30.47
N HIS A 335 -10.64 -4.56 -30.19
CA HIS A 335 -11.65 -4.82 -29.17
C HIS A 335 -11.17 -4.36 -27.77
N ILE A 336 -9.98 -4.77 -27.36
CA ILE A 336 -9.40 -4.38 -26.04
C ILE A 336 -9.17 -2.88 -25.96
N GLN A 337 -8.69 -2.23 -27.02
CA GLN A 337 -8.50 -0.76 -27.06
C GLN A 337 -9.83 -0.01 -26.92
N LYS A 338 -10.88 -0.51 -27.56
CA LYS A 338 -12.22 0.06 -27.46
C LYS A 338 -12.76 -0.05 -26.03
N GLU A 339 -12.64 -1.21 -25.40
CA GLU A 339 -13.05 -1.43 -24.00
C GLU A 339 -12.26 -0.53 -23.04
N LEU A 340 -10.94 -0.44 -23.17
CA LEU A 340 -10.10 0.47 -22.38
C LEU A 340 -10.50 1.95 -22.56
N SER A 341 -10.82 2.38 -23.77
CA SER A 341 -11.25 3.75 -24.02
C SER A 341 -12.57 4.07 -23.32
N LEU A 342 -13.52 3.13 -23.29
CA LEU A 342 -14.78 3.25 -22.57
C LEU A 342 -14.57 3.33 -21.05
N LEU A 343 -13.71 2.51 -20.50
CA LEU A 343 -13.40 2.48 -19.09
C LEU A 343 -12.72 3.78 -18.59
N THR A 344 -11.80 4.32 -19.35
CA THR A 344 -11.16 5.62 -19.05
C THR A 344 -12.17 6.75 -19.07
N LYS A 345 -13.06 6.73 -20.06
CA LYS A 345 -14.14 7.70 -20.20
C LYS A 345 -15.10 7.61 -19.02
N VAL A 346 -15.50 6.40 -18.61
CA VAL A 346 -16.37 6.15 -17.44
C VAL A 346 -15.81 6.76 -16.15
N LYS A 347 -14.50 6.68 -15.93
CA LYS A 347 -13.85 7.32 -14.78
C LYS A 347 -13.94 8.85 -14.84
N GLN A 348 -13.66 9.44 -16.00
CA GLN A 348 -13.77 10.89 -16.20
C GLN A 348 -15.21 11.37 -16.07
N ASP A 349 -16.17 10.63 -16.62
CA ASP A 349 -17.59 10.95 -16.53
C ASP A 349 -18.09 10.90 -15.09
N LYS A 350 -17.63 9.90 -14.28
CA LYS A 350 -17.93 9.82 -12.84
C LYS A 350 -17.44 11.06 -12.09
N GLU A 351 -16.18 11.47 -12.30
CA GLU A 351 -15.61 12.66 -11.65
C GLU A 351 -16.35 13.95 -12.03
N ALA A 352 -16.78 14.07 -13.29
CA ALA A 352 -17.58 15.21 -13.76
C ALA A 352 -18.98 15.24 -13.11
N ILE A 353 -19.63 14.08 -13.00
CA ILE A 353 -20.94 13.95 -12.34
C ILE A 353 -20.83 14.27 -10.84
N GLU A 354 -19.81 13.77 -10.15
CA GLU A 354 -19.58 14.08 -8.74
C GLU A 354 -19.41 15.58 -8.49
N LYS A 355 -18.72 16.29 -9.37
CA LYS A 355 -18.62 17.74 -9.31
C LYS A 355 -19.96 18.45 -9.52
N SER A 356 -20.73 18.03 -10.54
CA SER A 356 -22.07 18.58 -10.80
C SER A 356 -23.01 18.36 -9.62
N ILE A 357 -22.98 17.18 -9.01
CA ILE A 357 -23.78 16.84 -7.81
C ILE A 357 -23.39 17.71 -6.61
N ALA A 358 -22.10 18.00 -6.42
CA ALA A 358 -21.64 18.86 -5.33
C ALA A 358 -22.23 20.28 -5.44
N ILE A 359 -22.24 20.84 -6.64
CA ILE A 359 -22.85 22.17 -6.91
C ILE A 359 -24.36 22.12 -6.63
N LEU A 360 -25.07 21.10 -7.10
CA LEU A 360 -26.51 20.95 -6.88
C LEU A 360 -26.85 20.81 -5.38
N LYS A 361 -26.02 20.15 -4.60
CA LYS A 361 -26.17 20.03 -3.14
C LYS A 361 -26.11 21.38 -2.45
N SER A 362 -25.12 22.20 -2.82
CA SER A 362 -24.99 23.57 -2.27
C SER A 362 -26.22 24.42 -2.61
N SER A 363 -26.67 24.37 -3.85
CA SER A 363 -27.85 25.11 -4.31
C SER A 363 -29.14 24.66 -3.57
N LEU A 364 -29.28 23.35 -3.36
CA LEU A 364 -30.42 22.76 -2.65
C LEU A 364 -30.48 23.20 -1.19
N ARG A 365 -29.34 23.20 -0.50
CA ARG A 365 -29.25 23.67 0.90
C ARG A 365 -29.58 25.13 1.05
N LEU A 366 -29.04 25.95 0.13
CA LEU A 366 -29.30 27.38 0.15
C LEU A 366 -30.81 27.65 -0.02
N GLU A 367 -31.45 26.97 -0.97
CA GLU A 367 -32.89 27.11 -1.23
C GLU A 367 -33.71 26.62 -0.04
N SER A 368 -33.36 25.48 0.56
CA SER A 368 -34.05 24.95 1.76
C SER A 368 -34.01 25.92 2.92
N ASN A 369 -32.88 26.55 3.18
CA ASN A 369 -32.77 27.56 4.23
C ASN A 369 -33.58 28.82 3.94
N ASN A 370 -33.55 29.27 2.67
CA ASN A 370 -34.30 30.43 2.23
C ASN A 370 -35.81 30.25 2.39
N VAL A 371 -36.33 29.05 1.97
CA VAL A 371 -37.77 28.70 2.13
C VAL A 371 -38.13 28.54 3.60
N GLY A 372 -37.28 27.96 4.42
CA GLY A 372 -37.51 27.85 5.88
C GLY A 372 -37.66 29.22 6.55
N GLY A 373 -36.85 30.19 6.14
CA GLY A 373 -36.92 31.57 6.61
C GLY A 373 -38.24 32.25 6.25
N ILE A 374 -38.74 32.03 5.02
CA ILE A 374 -39.98 32.67 4.61
C ILE A 374 -41.23 32.06 5.23
N ILE A 375 -41.22 30.75 5.49
CA ILE A 375 -42.32 30.07 6.25
C ILE A 375 -42.52 30.73 7.62
N ALA A 376 -41.41 31.05 8.34
CA ALA A 376 -41.50 31.74 9.62
C ALA A 376 -42.18 33.12 9.50
N LYS A 377 -41.95 33.81 8.38
CA LYS A 377 -42.59 35.10 8.10
C LYS A 377 -44.07 34.94 7.73
N TYR A 378 -44.42 33.94 6.99
CA TYR A 378 -45.86 33.64 6.70
C TYR A 378 -46.62 33.27 7.99
N ASP A 379 -46.02 32.55 8.92
CA ASP A 379 -46.62 32.29 10.24
C ASP A 379 -46.83 33.56 11.09
N GLU A 380 -45.93 34.55 10.98
CA GLU A 380 -46.10 35.87 11.62
C GLU A 380 -47.28 36.64 11.02
N VAL A 381 -47.42 36.65 9.69
CA VAL A 381 -48.50 37.31 8.97
C VAL A 381 -49.84 36.62 9.23
N GLN A 382 -49.86 35.31 9.28
CA GLN A 382 -51.10 34.54 9.55
C GLN A 382 -51.69 34.86 10.93
N LYS A 383 -50.87 35.26 11.90
CA LYS A 383 -51.37 35.72 13.23
C LYS A 383 -52.14 37.05 13.13
N ILE A 384 -51.86 37.84 12.08
CA ILE A 384 -52.50 39.16 11.84
C ILE A 384 -53.67 38.97 10.85
N ILE A 385 -53.47 38.15 9.85
CA ILE A 385 -54.48 37.85 8.79
C ILE A 385 -54.73 36.34 8.80
N PRO A 386 -55.74 35.87 9.61
CA PRO A 386 -55.95 34.42 9.82
C PRO A 386 -56.36 33.62 8.57
N GLY A 387 -56.71 34.27 7.46
CA GLY A 387 -57.12 33.61 6.22
C GLY A 387 -56.01 33.26 5.27
N ILE A 388 -54.73 33.56 5.58
CA ILE A 388 -53.60 33.27 4.71
C ILE A 388 -53.27 31.77 4.73
N SER A 389 -53.13 31.20 3.53
CA SER A 389 -52.66 29.82 3.30
C SER A 389 -51.33 29.84 2.57
N PHE A 390 -50.42 28.94 2.96
CA PHE A 390 -49.10 28.77 2.34
C PHE A 390 -48.66 27.29 2.29
N GLU A 391 -49.62 26.44 1.98
CA GLU A 391 -49.44 24.98 1.93
C GLU A 391 -48.46 24.57 0.83
N LYS A 392 -48.43 25.27 -0.33
CA LYS A 392 -47.48 24.97 -1.40
C LYS A 392 -46.02 25.25 -1.00
N THR A 393 -45.82 26.31 -0.24
CA THR A 393 -44.49 26.65 0.32
C THR A 393 -44.02 25.57 1.31
N LYS A 394 -44.92 25.03 2.17
CA LYS A 394 -44.63 23.90 3.08
C LYS A 394 -44.37 22.61 2.31
N GLU A 395 -45.14 22.29 1.27
CA GLU A 395 -44.92 21.16 0.39
C GLU A 395 -43.53 21.25 -0.26
N TYR A 396 -43.13 22.44 -0.73
CA TYR A 396 -41.87 22.69 -1.35
C TYR A 396 -40.70 22.51 -0.37
N GLN A 397 -40.82 23.05 0.85
CA GLN A 397 -39.85 22.82 1.94
C GLN A 397 -39.68 21.32 2.24
N THR A 398 -40.75 20.57 2.28
CA THR A 398 -40.72 19.12 2.55
C THR A 398 -40.01 18.38 1.41
N ALA A 399 -40.27 18.77 0.14
CA ALA A 399 -39.64 18.19 -1.02
C ALA A 399 -38.12 18.49 -1.04
N LEU A 400 -37.73 19.74 -0.70
CA LEU A 400 -36.30 20.13 -0.60
C LEU A 400 -35.58 19.31 0.47
N SER A 401 -36.17 19.19 1.67
CA SER A 401 -35.63 18.43 2.80
C SER A 401 -35.52 16.94 2.48
N GLY A 402 -36.47 16.37 1.78
CA GLY A 402 -36.45 14.97 1.31
C GLY A 402 -35.31 14.70 0.33
N LEU A 403 -35.07 15.61 -0.61
CA LEU A 403 -33.95 15.52 -1.55
C LEU A 403 -32.61 15.69 -0.84
N GLU A 404 -32.52 16.57 0.14
CA GLU A 404 -31.30 16.81 0.91
C GLU A 404 -30.87 15.52 1.62
N VAL A 405 -31.77 14.86 2.34
CA VAL A 405 -31.50 13.61 3.06
C VAL A 405 -31.18 12.47 2.09
N GLY A 406 -31.93 12.32 1.00
CA GLY A 406 -31.73 11.24 0.03
C GLY A 406 -30.46 11.39 -0.79
N TRP A 407 -30.23 12.56 -1.35
CA TRP A 407 -29.12 12.81 -2.26
C TRP A 407 -27.78 13.03 -1.55
N LEU A 408 -27.80 13.66 -0.37
CA LEU A 408 -26.60 13.86 0.42
C LEU A 408 -26.04 12.55 0.97
N ALA A 409 -26.92 11.62 1.32
CA ALA A 409 -26.50 10.33 1.87
C ALA A 409 -25.89 9.40 0.81
N ASN A 410 -26.44 9.36 -0.39
CA ASN A 410 -25.95 8.47 -1.47
C ASN A 410 -26.24 9.03 -2.87
N PRO A 411 -25.31 9.79 -3.48
CA PRO A 411 -25.50 10.41 -4.80
C PRO A 411 -25.82 9.42 -5.94
N PHE A 412 -25.34 8.19 -5.81
CA PHE A 412 -25.55 7.10 -6.76
C PHE A 412 -26.58 6.07 -6.27
N GLY A 413 -27.31 6.33 -5.18
CA GLY A 413 -28.38 5.49 -4.68
C GLY A 413 -29.73 5.69 -5.41
N ASN A 414 -30.84 5.28 -4.77
CA ASN A 414 -32.18 5.57 -5.27
C ASN A 414 -32.46 7.07 -5.14
N ILE A 415 -32.76 7.70 -6.25
CA ILE A 415 -32.97 9.14 -6.32
C ILE A 415 -34.43 9.40 -5.93
N ALA A 416 -34.64 10.40 -5.05
CA ALA A 416 -35.99 10.86 -4.69
C ALA A 416 -36.68 11.49 -5.90
N THR A 417 -38.03 11.53 -5.88
CA THR A 417 -38.82 12.14 -6.94
C THR A 417 -38.40 13.58 -7.20
N PRO A 418 -38.17 13.99 -8.45
CA PRO A 418 -37.77 15.36 -8.78
C PRO A 418 -38.85 16.35 -8.31
N ILE A 419 -38.43 17.58 -7.97
CA ILE A 419 -39.35 18.65 -7.65
C ILE A 419 -40.12 19.03 -8.92
N ALA A 420 -41.43 18.94 -8.87
CA ALA A 420 -42.27 19.32 -9.99
C ALA A 420 -42.22 20.86 -10.20
N LYS A 421 -42.12 21.31 -11.42
CA LYS A 421 -42.13 22.75 -11.75
C LYS A 421 -43.39 23.45 -11.31
N GLU A 422 -44.52 22.75 -11.40
CA GLU A 422 -45.84 23.21 -10.92
C GLU A 422 -45.84 23.53 -9.43
N LEU A 423 -45.02 22.85 -8.64
CA LEU A 423 -44.92 23.15 -7.20
C LEU A 423 -44.16 24.47 -6.98
N VAL A 424 -43.08 24.71 -7.74
CA VAL A 424 -42.35 25.99 -7.71
C VAL A 424 -43.23 27.17 -8.17
N ASP A 425 -43.97 26.96 -9.24
CA ASP A 425 -44.94 27.98 -9.76
C ASP A 425 -46.03 28.23 -8.71
N GLY A 426 -46.51 27.20 -8.03
CA GLY A 426 -47.42 27.28 -6.93
C GLY A 426 -46.94 28.13 -5.75
N VAL A 427 -45.66 28.02 -5.37
CA VAL A 427 -45.01 28.86 -4.35
C VAL A 427 -44.97 30.32 -4.76
N VAL A 428 -44.67 30.60 -6.04
CA VAL A 428 -44.66 31.96 -6.59
C VAL A 428 -46.09 32.55 -6.53
N MET A 429 -47.10 31.78 -6.92
CA MET A 429 -48.51 32.25 -6.83
C MET A 429 -48.96 32.47 -5.40
N GLU A 430 -48.64 31.59 -4.46
CA GLU A 430 -48.89 31.80 -3.02
C GLU A 430 -48.29 33.10 -2.52
N LYS A 431 -47.02 33.35 -2.85
CA LYS A 431 -46.33 34.61 -2.52
C LYS A 431 -47.14 35.83 -3.02
N GLU A 432 -47.53 35.86 -4.29
CA GLU A 432 -48.25 36.97 -4.88
C GLU A 432 -49.63 37.19 -4.20
N GLU A 433 -50.35 36.13 -3.89
CA GLU A 433 -51.63 36.18 -3.20
C GLU A 433 -51.47 36.68 -1.75
N ILE A 434 -50.47 36.26 -1.04
CA ILE A 434 -50.17 36.74 0.33
C ILE A 434 -49.85 38.25 0.32
N LEU A 435 -49.04 38.69 -0.63
CA LEU A 435 -48.69 40.11 -0.80
C LEU A 435 -49.95 40.96 -1.07
N LYS A 436 -50.88 40.45 -1.91
CA LYS A 436 -52.15 41.11 -2.23
C LYS A 436 -53.04 41.20 -0.98
N GLN A 437 -53.10 40.12 -0.16
CA GLN A 437 -53.86 40.11 1.08
C GLN A 437 -53.30 41.07 2.12
N ILE A 438 -51.95 41.18 2.24
CA ILE A 438 -51.28 42.17 3.08
C ILE A 438 -51.64 43.59 2.64
N SER A 439 -51.53 43.89 1.33
CA SER A 439 -51.93 45.20 0.76
C SER A 439 -53.39 45.55 1.05
N THR A 440 -54.29 44.57 0.88
CA THR A 440 -55.69 44.74 1.19
C THR A 440 -55.97 45.03 2.66
N GLU A 441 -55.29 44.33 3.57
CA GLU A 441 -55.46 44.52 4.99
C GLU A 441 -54.86 45.86 5.47
N LYS A 442 -53.74 46.29 4.90
CA LYS A 442 -53.16 47.62 5.16
C LYS A 442 -54.12 48.77 4.79
N THR A 443 -54.87 48.62 3.68
CA THR A 443 -55.92 49.60 3.27
C THR A 443 -57.10 49.61 4.19
N LYS A 444 -57.53 48.46 4.78
CA LYS A 444 -58.66 48.43 5.74
C LYS A 444 -58.39 49.13 7.05
N ILE A 445 -57.14 49.17 7.48
CA ILE A 445 -56.72 49.79 8.75
C ILE A 445 -56.84 51.36 8.66
N GLN A 446 -57.04 51.95 7.47
CA GLN A 446 -57.23 53.38 7.20
C GLN A 446 -56.04 54.26 7.79
N PRO A 447 -54.79 53.96 7.56
CA PRO A 447 -53.68 54.81 7.92
C PRO A 447 -53.66 56.07 6.96
N SER A 448 -53.14 57.14 7.43
CA SER A 448 -52.87 58.31 6.54
C SER A 448 -51.82 57.91 5.47
N LYS A 449 -51.90 58.62 4.28
CA LYS A 449 -50.87 58.40 3.22
C LYS A 449 -49.45 58.69 3.74
N GLU A 450 -49.30 59.62 4.66
CA GLU A 450 -48.02 60.01 5.28
C GLU A 450 -47.55 58.91 6.28
N ASP A 451 -48.45 58.26 7.03
CA ASP A 451 -48.11 57.14 7.90
C ASP A 451 -47.68 55.90 7.13
N LEU A 452 -48.33 55.59 6.02
CA LEU A 452 -47.93 54.52 5.13
C LEU A 452 -46.55 54.72 4.55
N LYS A 453 -46.27 55.92 4.02
CA LYS A 453 -44.99 56.26 3.42
C LYS A 453 -43.87 56.22 4.48
N LEU A 454 -44.12 56.79 5.67
CA LEU A 454 -43.15 56.74 6.75
C LEU A 454 -42.86 55.27 7.17
N ALA A 455 -43.90 54.44 7.19
CA ALA A 455 -43.74 53.00 7.50
C ALA A 455 -42.84 52.30 6.46
N GLU A 456 -43.08 52.55 5.16
CA GLU A 456 -42.30 51.98 4.06
C GLU A 456 -40.86 52.45 4.10
N ASP A 457 -40.60 53.72 4.31
CA ASP A 457 -39.25 54.30 4.39
C ASP A 457 -38.45 53.82 5.60
N ILE A 458 -39.10 53.71 6.78
CA ILE A 458 -38.48 53.13 7.98
C ILE A 458 -38.09 51.65 7.73
N GLU A 459 -39.04 50.91 7.16
CA GLU A 459 -38.79 49.50 6.91
C GLU A 459 -37.68 49.33 5.86
N LYS A 460 -37.71 50.09 4.76
CA LYS A 460 -36.66 50.09 3.74
C LYS A 460 -35.30 50.34 4.35
N LEU A 461 -35.14 51.37 5.15
CA LEU A 461 -33.88 51.67 5.83
C LEU A 461 -33.47 50.59 6.84
N THR A 462 -34.43 50.05 7.56
CA THR A 462 -34.17 48.94 8.51
C THR A 462 -33.64 47.71 7.76
N GLN A 463 -34.26 47.34 6.67
CA GLN A 463 -33.81 46.22 5.83
C GLN A 463 -32.45 46.48 5.17
N VAL A 464 -32.23 47.68 4.67
CA VAL A 464 -30.92 48.11 4.15
C VAL A 464 -29.84 47.94 5.20
N ARG A 465 -30.11 48.37 6.45
CA ARG A 465 -29.18 48.22 7.56
C ARG A 465 -28.87 46.73 7.84
N ILE A 466 -29.93 45.90 7.97
CA ILE A 466 -29.73 44.46 8.26
C ILE A 466 -28.95 43.80 7.14
N LYS A 467 -29.37 43.98 5.87
CA LYS A 467 -28.71 43.38 4.74
C LYS A 467 -27.29 43.86 4.54
N TRP A 468 -27.00 45.13 4.81
CA TRP A 468 -25.63 45.65 4.74
C TRP A 468 -24.72 45.01 5.80
N LEU A 469 -25.19 44.88 7.04
CA LEU A 469 -24.44 44.22 8.09
C LEU A 469 -24.20 42.73 7.78
N ASP A 470 -25.21 42.03 7.26
CA ASP A 470 -25.08 40.64 6.80
C ASP A 470 -24.02 40.50 5.68
N ILE A 471 -23.98 41.47 4.74
CA ILE A 471 -23.00 41.53 3.64
C ILE A 471 -21.59 41.76 4.19
N GLU A 472 -21.44 42.72 5.12
CA GLU A 472 -20.14 43.03 5.75
C GLU A 472 -19.59 41.80 6.51
N GLU A 473 -20.44 41.10 7.27
CA GLU A 473 -20.08 39.87 7.95
C GLU A 473 -19.69 38.75 6.96
N ALA A 474 -20.51 38.54 5.90
CA ALA A 474 -20.23 37.58 4.86
C ALA A 474 -18.93 37.90 4.09
N ARG A 475 -18.65 39.18 3.82
CA ARG A 475 -17.39 39.62 3.18
C ARG A 475 -16.19 39.35 4.08
N ALA A 476 -16.30 39.63 5.38
CA ALA A 476 -15.25 39.38 6.34
C ALA A 476 -14.97 37.85 6.43
N GLU A 477 -16.02 37.03 6.55
CA GLU A 477 -15.87 35.58 6.61
C GLU A 477 -15.28 34.99 5.31
N LEU A 478 -15.74 35.44 4.16
CA LEU A 478 -15.19 35.03 2.85
C LEU A 478 -13.72 35.42 2.70
N SER A 479 -13.37 36.64 3.09
CA SER A 479 -11.97 37.14 3.08
C SER A 479 -11.08 36.27 3.99
N PHE A 480 -11.53 36.01 5.21
CA PHE A 480 -10.83 35.16 6.16
C PHE A 480 -10.67 33.72 5.62
N THR A 481 -11.75 33.12 5.12
CA THR A 481 -11.74 31.76 4.55
C THR A 481 -10.86 31.68 3.31
N THR A 482 -10.85 32.74 2.49
CA THR A 482 -9.95 32.83 1.31
C THR A 482 -8.49 32.84 1.75
N ALA A 483 -8.13 33.66 2.73
CA ALA A 483 -6.78 33.70 3.29
C ALA A 483 -6.37 32.37 3.93
N GLN A 484 -7.32 31.67 4.58
CA GLN A 484 -7.08 30.32 5.09
C GLN A 484 -6.79 29.32 3.96
N VAL A 485 -7.59 29.30 2.89
CA VAL A 485 -7.37 28.42 1.74
C VAL A 485 -6.02 28.70 1.09
N ASP A 486 -5.68 29.95 0.85
CA ASP A 486 -4.42 30.34 0.22
C ASP A 486 -3.21 29.98 1.10
N SER A 487 -3.28 30.28 2.40
CA SER A 487 -2.26 29.90 3.37
C SER A 487 -2.10 28.39 3.48
N PHE A 488 -3.23 27.65 3.49
CA PHE A 488 -3.21 26.19 3.53
C PHE A 488 -2.57 25.58 2.27
N ILE A 489 -2.85 26.13 1.09
CA ILE A 489 -2.22 25.71 -0.17
C ILE A 489 -0.70 25.90 -0.09
N VAL A 490 -0.24 27.08 0.37
CA VAL A 490 1.19 27.37 0.49
C VAL A 490 1.87 26.43 1.48
N VAL A 491 1.29 26.26 2.68
CA VAL A 491 1.83 25.38 3.73
C VAL A 491 1.80 23.93 3.28
N SER A 492 0.69 23.48 2.69
CA SER A 492 0.53 22.11 2.17
C SER A 492 1.57 21.80 1.08
N ASN A 493 1.75 22.71 0.10
CA ASN A 493 2.74 22.54 -0.96
C ASN A 493 4.17 22.52 -0.41
N LYS A 494 4.49 23.38 0.56
CA LYS A 494 5.81 23.40 1.21
C LYS A 494 6.05 22.10 1.99
N LEU A 495 5.06 21.63 2.74
CA LEU A 495 5.16 20.38 3.50
C LEU A 495 5.32 19.18 2.58
N ILE A 496 4.51 19.12 1.50
CA ILE A 496 4.65 18.11 0.45
C ILE A 496 6.04 18.16 -0.17
N GLY A 497 6.56 19.36 -0.45
CA GLY A 497 7.93 19.54 -0.93
C GLY A 497 9.00 19.01 0.02
N LEU A 498 8.89 19.32 1.31
CA LEU A 498 9.83 18.82 2.33
C LEU A 498 9.80 17.27 2.44
N ILE A 499 8.61 16.67 2.41
CA ILE A 499 8.47 15.21 2.40
C ILE A 499 9.11 14.62 1.13
N GLN A 500 8.96 15.28 -0.02
CA GLN A 500 9.58 14.83 -1.28
C GLN A 500 11.09 14.93 -1.24
N ASP A 501 11.63 16.02 -0.70
CA ASP A 501 13.07 16.23 -0.58
C ASP A 501 13.68 15.20 0.37
N ASP A 502 13.01 14.87 1.49
CA ASP A 502 13.45 13.82 2.41
C ASP A 502 13.42 12.44 1.72
N ILE A 503 12.31 12.11 1.04
CA ILE A 503 12.20 10.88 0.26
C ILE A 503 13.33 10.81 -0.79
N LYS A 504 13.56 11.87 -1.57
CA LYS A 504 14.60 11.92 -2.59
C LYS A 504 15.99 11.78 -1.99
N SER A 505 16.27 12.46 -0.87
CA SER A 505 17.53 12.34 -0.16
C SER A 505 17.80 10.90 0.28
N ARG A 506 16.81 10.24 0.87
CA ARG A 506 16.93 8.83 1.30
C ARG A 506 17.06 7.87 0.13
N PHE A 507 16.38 8.13 -1.00
CA PHE A 507 16.59 7.34 -2.22
C PHE A 507 18.03 7.46 -2.75
N ASN A 508 18.61 8.64 -2.69
CA ASN A 508 20.01 8.84 -3.10
C ASN A 508 20.97 8.09 -2.15
N GLU A 509 20.76 8.17 -0.83
CA GLU A 509 21.58 7.46 0.16
C GLU A 509 21.58 5.95 -0.02
N ILE A 510 20.45 5.36 -0.43
CA ILE A 510 20.36 3.92 -0.63
C ILE A 510 20.84 3.45 -2.00
N SER A 511 20.84 4.32 -3.03
CA SER A 511 21.22 3.95 -4.40
C SER A 511 22.66 3.42 -4.46
N GLU A 512 23.61 4.07 -3.80
CA GLU A 512 25.00 3.61 -3.71
C GLU A 512 25.10 2.23 -3.05
N ARG A 513 24.35 1.99 -1.97
CA ARG A 513 24.35 0.71 -1.28
C ARG A 513 23.68 -0.39 -2.11
N ILE A 514 22.63 -0.05 -2.86
CA ILE A 514 22.01 -0.99 -3.81
C ILE A 514 23.05 -1.43 -4.85
N GLY A 515 23.78 -0.48 -5.43
CA GLY A 515 24.86 -0.77 -6.37
C GLY A 515 25.93 -1.69 -5.77
N LYS A 516 26.39 -1.41 -4.55
CA LYS A 516 27.33 -2.24 -3.79
C LYS A 516 26.81 -3.66 -3.58
N TYR A 517 25.57 -3.81 -3.11
CA TYR A 517 24.98 -5.13 -2.84
C TYR A 517 24.69 -5.90 -4.12
N PHE A 518 24.24 -5.20 -5.16
CA PHE A 518 24.09 -5.81 -6.47
C PHE A 518 25.43 -6.35 -7.02
N SER A 519 26.52 -5.60 -6.87
CA SER A 519 27.85 -6.06 -7.33
C SER A 519 28.39 -7.26 -6.53
N ILE A 520 27.99 -7.40 -5.25
CA ILE A 520 28.33 -8.61 -4.47
C ILE A 520 27.52 -9.80 -4.98
N LEU A 521 26.21 -9.60 -5.24
CA LEU A 521 25.32 -10.67 -5.75
C LEU A 521 25.62 -11.03 -7.20
N ARG A 522 26.15 -10.08 -7.98
CA ARG A 522 26.49 -10.22 -9.40
C ARG A 522 27.79 -9.45 -9.72
N ASP A 523 28.81 -10.14 -10.07
CA ASP A 523 30.04 -9.52 -10.61
C ASP A 523 29.86 -9.24 -12.11
N ASP A 524 28.90 -8.34 -12.42
CA ASP A 524 28.60 -7.94 -13.80
C ASP A 524 29.20 -6.55 -14.07
N LYS A 525 30.27 -6.49 -14.89
CA LYS A 525 30.96 -5.25 -15.21
C LYS A 525 30.21 -4.34 -16.16
N ASP A 526 29.20 -4.88 -16.82
CA ASP A 526 28.40 -4.17 -17.84
C ASP A 526 27.23 -3.40 -17.21
N ILE A 527 26.91 -3.66 -15.93
CA ILE A 527 25.87 -2.97 -15.17
C ILE A 527 26.48 -2.04 -14.15
N LYS A 528 26.20 -0.74 -14.29
CA LYS A 528 26.77 0.32 -13.43
C LYS A 528 25.70 1.35 -13.06
N ASN A 529 25.99 2.20 -12.07
CA ASN A 529 25.19 3.37 -11.69
C ASN A 529 23.70 3.02 -11.50
N ILE A 530 23.41 2.09 -10.59
CA ILE A 530 22.04 1.72 -10.25
C ILE A 530 21.48 2.81 -9.36
N GLU A 531 20.41 3.48 -9.84
CA GLU A 531 19.78 4.60 -9.17
C GLU A 531 18.26 4.43 -9.14
N ILE A 532 17.62 4.87 -8.05
CA ILE A 532 16.16 5.00 -7.99
C ILE A 532 15.80 6.41 -8.41
N VAL A 533 15.16 6.54 -9.57
CA VAL A 533 14.74 7.81 -10.14
C VAL A 533 13.25 8.02 -9.91
N LEU A 534 12.91 9.17 -9.28
CA LEU A 534 11.53 9.59 -9.11
C LEU A 534 11.07 10.33 -10.37
N ASN A 535 9.92 9.93 -10.90
CA ASN A 535 9.24 10.64 -11.98
C ASN A 535 8.08 11.43 -11.40
N GLU A 536 8.05 12.73 -11.66
CA GLU A 536 6.92 13.60 -11.37
C GLU A 536 6.06 13.71 -12.63
N GLU A 537 4.83 13.20 -12.59
CA GLU A 537 3.83 13.56 -13.58
C GLU A 537 3.29 14.96 -13.24
N LYS A 538 3.63 15.95 -14.07
CA LYS A 538 3.13 17.32 -13.91
C LYS A 538 1.60 17.32 -13.88
N GLY A 539 1.03 17.75 -12.77
CA GLY A 539 -0.40 18.04 -12.65
C GLY A 539 -1.25 17.05 -11.83
N LYS A 540 -0.70 15.97 -11.28
CA LYS A 540 -1.44 15.04 -10.41
C LYS A 540 -0.75 14.92 -9.05
N ALA A 541 -1.43 15.32 -7.98
CA ALA A 541 -0.98 15.11 -6.60
C ALA A 541 -0.76 13.63 -6.24
N ALA A 542 -1.30 12.71 -7.04
CA ALA A 542 -1.21 11.25 -6.88
C ALA A 542 -0.33 10.54 -7.94
N GLY A 543 0.37 11.27 -8.80
CA GLY A 543 1.05 10.70 -9.98
C GLY A 543 2.55 10.53 -9.83
N ARG A 544 3.05 10.13 -8.64
CA ARG A 544 4.48 9.85 -8.49
C ARG A 544 4.77 8.43 -8.83
N SER A 545 5.78 8.23 -9.65
CA SER A 545 6.29 6.91 -9.96
C SER A 545 7.79 6.84 -9.63
N ALA A 546 8.22 5.70 -9.13
CA ALA A 546 9.62 5.37 -8.93
C ALA A 546 10.04 4.34 -9.96
N GLU A 547 11.15 4.57 -10.60
CA GLU A 547 11.73 3.61 -11.52
C GLU A 547 13.21 3.40 -11.19
N ILE A 548 13.66 2.17 -11.34
CA ILE A 548 15.08 1.86 -11.22
C ILE A 548 15.72 2.12 -12.58
N GLN A 549 16.72 2.99 -12.57
CA GLN A 549 17.57 3.32 -13.71
C GLN A 549 18.95 2.69 -13.50
N LEU A 550 19.57 2.25 -14.56
CA LEU A 550 20.94 1.76 -14.55
C LEU A 550 21.65 2.08 -15.86
N HIS A 551 22.99 1.99 -15.87
CA HIS A 551 23.78 1.97 -17.10
C HIS A 551 24.09 0.53 -17.50
N TYR A 552 23.67 0.16 -18.69
CA TYR A 552 23.93 -1.12 -19.32
C TYR A 552 24.78 -0.88 -20.58
N TYR A 553 26.01 -1.41 -20.61
CA TYR A 553 27.01 -1.07 -21.62
C TYR A 553 27.19 0.45 -21.82
N ASP A 554 27.28 1.21 -20.73
CA ASP A 554 27.39 2.68 -20.69
C ASP A 554 26.17 3.46 -21.26
N VAL A 555 25.07 2.78 -21.59
CA VAL A 555 23.80 3.40 -21.98
C VAL A 555 22.86 3.44 -20.77
N SER A 556 22.33 4.62 -20.48
CA SER A 556 21.31 4.78 -19.44
C SER A 556 19.99 4.14 -19.85
N VAL A 557 19.48 3.21 -19.07
CA VAL A 557 18.24 2.47 -19.32
C VAL A 557 17.27 2.65 -18.17
N LYS A 558 16.04 3.01 -18.51
CA LYS A 558 14.92 3.21 -17.59
C LYS A 558 13.62 2.73 -18.25
N PRO A 559 12.82 1.89 -17.60
CA PRO A 559 13.10 1.14 -16.38
C PRO A 559 14.09 -0.04 -16.58
N ALA A 560 14.78 -0.43 -15.53
CA ALA A 560 15.82 -1.47 -15.53
C ALA A 560 15.34 -2.82 -16.11
N TYR A 561 14.08 -3.20 -15.90
CA TYR A 561 13.53 -4.49 -16.37
C TYR A 561 13.53 -4.66 -17.90
N LYS A 562 13.74 -3.58 -18.67
CA LYS A 562 13.78 -3.67 -20.15
C LYS A 562 15.00 -4.41 -20.69
N VAL A 563 16.07 -4.46 -19.91
CA VAL A 563 17.36 -5.04 -20.36
C VAL A 563 17.87 -6.14 -19.46
N LEU A 564 17.34 -6.26 -18.24
CA LEU A 564 17.78 -7.28 -17.29
C LEU A 564 17.02 -8.60 -17.51
N SER A 565 17.77 -9.71 -17.45
CA SER A 565 17.19 -11.05 -17.37
C SER A 565 16.47 -11.24 -16.03
N GLU A 566 15.62 -12.26 -15.91
CA GLU A 566 14.89 -12.57 -14.67
C GLU A 566 15.87 -12.77 -13.50
N SER A 567 16.94 -13.49 -13.67
CA SER A 567 17.95 -13.72 -12.63
C SER A 567 18.65 -12.43 -12.19
N LEU A 568 18.94 -11.50 -13.11
CA LEU A 568 19.50 -10.18 -12.79
C LEU A 568 18.48 -9.31 -12.04
N LEU A 569 17.21 -9.37 -12.44
CA LEU A 569 16.11 -8.66 -11.77
C LEU A 569 15.90 -9.16 -10.34
N ASN A 570 15.97 -10.46 -10.12
CA ASN A 570 15.90 -11.06 -8.80
C ASN A 570 17.07 -10.59 -7.91
N SER A 571 18.30 -10.58 -8.47
CA SER A 571 19.46 -10.07 -7.74
C SER A 571 19.31 -8.58 -7.41
N LEU A 572 18.75 -7.78 -8.32
CA LEU A 572 18.45 -6.37 -8.07
C LEU A 572 17.39 -6.20 -6.97
N GLY A 573 16.31 -6.99 -7.01
CA GLY A 573 15.28 -6.97 -5.97
C GLY A 573 15.83 -7.33 -4.59
N LEU A 574 16.68 -8.35 -4.51
CA LEU A 574 17.39 -8.71 -3.28
C LEU A 574 18.30 -7.57 -2.80
N ALA A 575 19.07 -6.94 -3.69
CA ALA A 575 19.93 -5.81 -3.33
C ALA A 575 19.12 -4.64 -2.76
N VAL A 576 17.96 -4.33 -3.34
CA VAL A 576 17.03 -3.31 -2.82
C VAL A 576 16.51 -3.70 -1.44
N TYR A 577 15.99 -4.91 -1.28
CA TYR A 577 15.44 -5.38 -0.01
C TYR A 577 16.48 -5.35 1.12
N PHE A 578 17.65 -5.93 0.90
CA PHE A 578 18.74 -5.95 1.88
C PHE A 578 19.24 -4.54 2.22
N THR A 579 19.28 -3.65 1.24
CA THR A 579 19.63 -2.24 1.48
C THR A 579 18.60 -1.57 2.39
N CYS A 580 17.32 -1.74 2.10
CA CYS A 580 16.24 -1.16 2.90
C CYS A 580 16.23 -1.71 4.33
N ILE A 581 16.36 -3.03 4.52
CA ILE A 581 16.48 -3.66 5.85
C ILE A 581 17.67 -3.07 6.63
N LYS A 582 18.85 -2.97 6.01
CA LYS A 582 20.05 -2.46 6.67
C LYS A 582 19.91 -1.00 7.08
N GLN A 583 19.21 -0.20 6.27
CA GLN A 583 19.04 1.23 6.52
C GLN A 583 17.97 1.51 7.58
N PHE A 584 16.86 0.83 7.53
CA PHE A 584 15.65 1.23 8.28
C PHE A 584 15.35 0.35 9.49
N ASN A 585 15.76 -0.93 9.52
CA ASN A 585 15.54 -1.83 10.67
C ASN A 585 16.70 -1.81 11.67
N GLN A 586 17.13 -0.64 12.12
CA GLN A 586 18.29 -0.52 13.02
C GLN A 586 18.03 -1.10 14.42
N ASP A 587 16.80 -0.97 14.91
CA ASP A 587 16.41 -1.48 16.23
C ASP A 587 16.07 -2.97 16.24
N CYS A 588 15.73 -3.53 15.08
CA CYS A 588 15.42 -4.95 14.91
C CYS A 588 16.30 -5.58 13.83
N LYS A 589 17.27 -6.36 14.26
CA LYS A 589 18.20 -7.07 13.37
C LYS A 589 17.78 -8.53 13.21
N PHE A 590 16.61 -8.74 12.59
CA PHE A 590 16.01 -10.05 12.33
C PHE A 590 15.51 -10.12 10.89
N ILE A 591 15.84 -11.17 10.16
CA ILE A 591 15.46 -11.39 8.76
C ILE A 591 15.03 -12.83 8.58
N VAL A 592 13.93 -13.05 7.86
CA VAL A 592 13.46 -14.37 7.43
C VAL A 592 13.45 -14.44 5.90
N LEU A 593 14.08 -15.46 5.35
CA LEU A 593 14.22 -15.70 3.92
C LEU A 593 13.57 -17.04 3.55
N ASP A 594 12.49 -17.00 2.75
CA ASP A 594 11.72 -18.20 2.40
C ASP A 594 11.95 -18.61 0.93
N ASP A 595 12.70 -19.69 0.75
CA ASP A 595 13.00 -20.35 -0.53
C ASP A 595 13.48 -19.39 -1.64
N ILE A 596 14.21 -18.31 -1.26
CA ILE A 596 14.66 -17.26 -2.20
C ILE A 596 15.65 -17.77 -3.27
N MET A 597 16.15 -18.99 -3.11
CA MET A 597 17.13 -19.61 -4.02
C MET A 597 16.57 -19.92 -5.42
N ASN A 598 15.26 -20.08 -5.54
CA ASN A 598 14.62 -20.31 -6.82
C ASN A 598 14.80 -19.16 -7.81
N SER A 599 15.17 -17.99 -7.31
CA SER A 599 15.40 -16.77 -8.06
C SER A 599 16.83 -16.58 -8.55
N LEU A 600 17.77 -17.38 -8.03
CA LEU A 600 19.20 -17.22 -8.34
C LEU A 600 19.74 -18.42 -9.11
N ASP A 601 20.61 -18.14 -10.07
CA ASP A 601 21.36 -19.18 -10.77
C ASP A 601 22.25 -19.95 -9.77
N ILE A 602 22.49 -21.22 -10.04
CA ILE A 602 23.20 -22.11 -9.10
C ILE A 602 24.56 -21.54 -8.70
N ASP A 603 25.30 -20.99 -9.65
CA ASP A 603 26.63 -20.38 -9.48
C ASP A 603 26.59 -19.04 -8.70
N LYS A 604 25.40 -18.43 -8.56
CA LYS A 604 25.20 -17.15 -7.83
C LYS A 604 24.60 -17.32 -6.43
N ARG A 605 24.28 -18.54 -6.03
CA ARG A 605 23.73 -18.82 -4.69
C ARG A 605 24.73 -18.53 -3.57
N ASP A 606 26.01 -18.69 -3.83
CA ASP A 606 27.08 -18.42 -2.90
C ASP A 606 27.29 -16.94 -2.64
N THR A 607 27.05 -16.10 -3.64
CA THR A 607 27.18 -14.65 -3.49
C THR A 607 26.19 -14.07 -2.49
N LEU A 608 25.02 -14.71 -2.30
CA LEU A 608 24.10 -14.34 -1.23
C LEU A 608 24.70 -14.65 0.15
N LEU A 609 25.38 -15.80 0.30
CA LEU A 609 26.08 -16.11 1.56
C LEU A 609 27.21 -15.12 1.83
N ASP A 610 27.91 -14.69 0.78
CA ASP A 610 28.93 -13.64 0.88
C ASP A 610 28.35 -12.30 1.34
N LEU A 611 27.18 -11.92 0.80
CA LEU A 611 26.46 -10.71 1.24
C LEU A 611 26.06 -10.81 2.71
N ILE A 612 25.50 -11.95 3.13
CA ILE A 612 25.11 -12.18 4.53
C ILE A 612 26.32 -12.11 5.45
N ASP A 613 27.43 -12.77 5.08
CA ASP A 613 28.66 -12.84 5.87
C ASP A 613 29.32 -11.45 6.02
N LYS A 614 29.40 -10.69 4.95
CA LYS A 614 30.07 -9.38 4.92
C LYS A 614 29.23 -8.26 5.54
N GLU A 615 27.92 -8.27 5.31
CA GLU A 615 27.07 -7.11 5.60
C GLU A 615 26.03 -7.36 6.71
N PHE A 616 25.71 -8.63 7.02
CA PHE A 616 24.61 -9.00 7.93
C PHE A 616 25.04 -9.91 9.09
N ILE A 617 26.35 -9.94 9.42
CA ILE A 617 26.90 -10.76 10.51
C ILE A 617 26.27 -10.43 11.88
N ASP A 618 25.83 -9.20 12.08
CA ASP A 618 25.16 -8.73 13.31
C ASP A 618 23.63 -8.97 13.30
N TYR A 619 23.09 -9.44 12.16
CA TYR A 619 21.69 -9.81 12.02
C TYR A 619 21.44 -11.27 12.43
N GLN A 620 20.27 -11.53 12.94
CA GLN A 620 19.73 -12.88 13.08
C GLN A 620 19.00 -13.23 11.78
N VAL A 621 19.54 -14.17 11.04
CA VAL A 621 18.97 -14.63 9.77
C VAL A 621 18.33 -16.00 9.97
N VAL A 622 17.04 -16.12 9.61
CA VAL A 622 16.32 -17.40 9.54
C VAL A 622 16.09 -17.73 8.08
N LEU A 623 16.69 -18.79 7.60
CA LEU A 623 16.67 -19.17 6.20
C LEU A 623 15.97 -20.52 6.03
N PHE A 624 14.93 -20.54 5.19
CA PHE A 624 14.25 -21.77 4.79
C PHE A 624 14.68 -22.17 3.38
N THR A 625 14.94 -23.47 3.20
CA THR A 625 15.32 -23.99 1.89
C THR A 625 14.84 -25.43 1.70
N HIS A 626 14.58 -25.80 0.45
CA HIS A 626 14.34 -27.16 0.03
C HIS A 626 15.55 -27.79 -0.71
N ASP A 627 16.62 -27.00 -0.91
CA ASP A 627 17.86 -27.47 -1.54
C ASP A 627 18.81 -28.03 -0.48
N LEU A 628 19.02 -29.34 -0.53
CA LEU A 628 19.85 -30.03 0.45
C LEU A 628 21.34 -29.66 0.32
N TYR A 629 21.82 -29.48 -0.92
CA TYR A 629 23.21 -29.15 -1.17
C TYR A 629 23.56 -27.76 -0.60
N TRP A 630 22.71 -26.80 -0.88
CA TRP A 630 22.87 -25.45 -0.36
C TRP A 630 22.69 -25.39 1.16
N PHE A 631 21.77 -26.17 1.72
CA PHE A 631 21.64 -26.33 3.17
C PHE A 631 22.95 -26.80 3.82
N GLN A 632 23.60 -27.82 3.26
CA GLN A 632 24.88 -28.34 3.73
C GLN A 632 25.98 -27.28 3.61
N LYS A 633 26.00 -26.52 2.53
CA LYS A 633 26.96 -25.43 2.31
C LYS A 633 26.80 -24.32 3.37
N ILE A 634 25.57 -23.95 3.72
CA ILE A 634 25.29 -22.99 4.79
C ILE A 634 25.79 -23.52 6.13
N MET A 635 25.55 -24.78 6.44
CA MET A 635 26.02 -25.39 7.68
C MET A 635 27.55 -25.33 7.81
N ARG A 636 28.27 -25.57 6.72
CA ARG A 636 29.74 -25.46 6.70
C ARG A 636 30.20 -24.00 6.81
N ARG A 637 29.58 -23.09 6.07
CA ARG A 637 29.95 -21.67 6.03
C ARG A 637 29.68 -20.95 7.35
N PHE A 638 28.58 -21.30 8.02
CA PHE A 638 28.14 -20.65 9.25
C PHE A 638 28.00 -21.66 10.41
N PRO A 639 29.11 -22.19 10.97
CA PRO A 639 29.04 -23.22 12.02
C PRO A 639 28.38 -22.72 13.32
N GLY A 640 28.26 -21.41 13.49
CA GLY A 640 27.53 -20.78 14.62
C GLY A 640 26.01 -20.72 14.45
N TRP A 641 25.49 -21.05 13.27
CA TRP A 641 24.04 -21.10 13.03
C TRP A 641 23.44 -22.41 13.57
N ILE A 642 22.15 -22.35 13.89
CA ILE A 642 21.37 -23.54 14.22
C ILE A 642 20.90 -24.17 12.92
N ALA A 643 21.18 -25.44 12.73
CA ALA A 643 20.71 -26.19 11.59
C ALA A 643 19.61 -27.17 12.01
N LYS A 644 18.47 -27.14 11.30
CA LYS A 644 17.35 -28.05 11.53
C LYS A 644 16.84 -28.65 10.22
N LYS A 645 16.30 -29.86 10.33
CA LYS A 645 15.67 -30.60 9.20
C LYS A 645 14.24 -30.94 9.54
N ILE A 646 13.30 -30.75 8.60
CA ILE A 646 11.96 -31.33 8.67
C ILE A 646 12.07 -32.75 8.12
N LYS A 647 11.98 -33.77 9.00
CA LYS A 647 12.08 -35.19 8.60
C LYS A 647 10.81 -35.72 7.97
N ASN A 648 9.67 -35.43 8.61
CA ASN A 648 8.37 -35.91 8.17
C ASN A 648 7.31 -34.83 8.38
N TRP A 649 6.36 -34.77 7.47
CA TRP A 649 5.13 -34.02 7.65
C TRP A 649 3.94 -34.97 7.50
N LYS A 650 3.05 -34.95 8.47
CA LYS A 650 1.78 -35.70 8.44
C LYS A 650 0.64 -34.74 8.73
N TYR A 651 -0.50 -34.96 8.08
CA TYR A 651 -1.67 -34.08 8.26
C TYR A 651 -2.13 -34.01 9.72
N GLU A 652 -2.09 -35.16 10.44
CA GLU A 652 -2.60 -35.28 11.83
C GLU A 652 -1.62 -34.75 12.88
N THR A 653 -0.34 -34.69 12.58
CA THR A 653 0.70 -34.31 13.57
C THR A 653 1.46 -33.04 13.18
N GLY A 654 1.39 -32.62 11.92
CA GLY A 654 2.21 -31.53 11.39
C GLY A 654 3.65 -31.96 11.09
N ALA A 655 4.55 -30.99 11.03
CA ALA A 655 5.97 -31.20 10.75
C ALA A 655 6.71 -31.78 11.96
N THR A 656 7.64 -32.71 11.74
CA THR A 656 8.62 -33.13 12.77
C THR A 656 9.96 -32.47 12.46
N ILE A 657 10.39 -31.57 13.34
CA ILE A 657 11.59 -30.73 13.18
C ILE A 657 12.68 -31.25 14.15
N ASP A 658 13.77 -31.71 13.57
CA ASP A 658 14.93 -32.19 14.33
C ASP A 658 16.16 -31.30 14.09
N VAL A 659 17.10 -31.33 15.02
CA VAL A 659 18.43 -30.75 14.84
C VAL A 659 19.13 -31.52 13.72
N ALA A 660 19.70 -30.78 12.76
CA ALA A 660 20.47 -31.42 11.69
C ALA A 660 21.90 -31.67 12.16
N THR A 661 22.41 -32.82 11.82
CA THR A 661 23.82 -33.19 11.91
C THR A 661 24.52 -32.89 10.58
N THR A 662 25.82 -32.62 10.60
CA THR A 662 26.60 -32.51 9.36
C THR A 662 26.63 -33.87 8.65
N THR A 663 26.83 -33.85 7.34
CA THR A 663 26.93 -35.13 6.57
C THR A 663 28.05 -35.99 7.10
N GLN A 664 29.16 -35.39 7.52
CA GLN A 664 30.24 -36.09 8.16
C GLN A 664 29.79 -36.76 9.46
N GLN A 665 29.10 -36.03 10.36
CA GLN A 665 28.55 -36.61 11.60
C GLN A 665 27.55 -37.73 11.32
N GLU A 666 26.65 -37.54 10.32
CA GLU A 666 25.71 -38.60 9.90
C GLU A 666 26.42 -39.84 9.38
N ILE A 667 27.52 -39.66 8.64
CA ILE A 667 28.36 -40.79 8.18
C ILE A 667 29.01 -41.47 9.37
N GLU A 668 29.65 -40.73 10.27
CA GLU A 668 30.33 -41.28 11.47
C GLU A 668 29.35 -42.03 12.38
N GLU A 669 28.17 -41.46 12.68
CA GLU A 669 27.11 -42.12 13.47
C GLU A 669 26.60 -43.42 12.83
N ASN A 670 26.45 -43.45 11.48
CA ASN A 670 26.04 -44.66 10.81
C ASN A 670 27.17 -45.70 10.68
N LEU A 671 28.45 -45.28 10.67
CA LEU A 671 29.61 -46.19 10.69
C LEU A 671 29.75 -46.91 12.04
N ASP A 672 29.28 -46.29 13.13
CA ASP A 672 29.30 -46.89 14.47
C ASP A 672 28.15 -47.89 14.68
N ASP A 673 27.10 -47.89 13.82
CA ASP A 673 25.98 -48.83 13.83
C ASP A 673 26.12 -49.87 12.73
N SER A 674 26.48 -51.11 13.16
CA SER A 674 26.70 -52.24 12.22
C SER A 674 25.51 -52.53 11.29
N THR A 675 24.28 -52.11 11.66
CA THR A 675 23.07 -52.32 10.85
C THR A 675 22.90 -51.25 9.76
N LYS A 676 23.68 -50.12 9.83
CA LYS A 676 23.59 -48.98 8.98
C LYS A 676 24.81 -48.70 8.08
N ILE A 677 25.72 -49.65 8.02
CA ILE A 677 26.97 -49.53 7.25
C ILE A 677 26.72 -49.24 5.77
N GLU A 678 25.72 -49.88 5.16
CA GLU A 678 25.33 -49.58 3.77
C GLU A 678 24.85 -48.14 3.63
N THR A 679 24.08 -47.61 4.60
CA THR A 679 23.64 -46.24 4.62
C THR A 679 24.83 -45.28 4.74
N ALA A 680 25.81 -45.59 5.59
CA ALA A 680 27.05 -44.81 5.71
C ALA A 680 27.83 -44.77 4.40
N GLY A 681 27.98 -45.94 3.73
CA GLY A 681 28.67 -46.02 2.44
C GLY A 681 27.99 -45.19 1.35
N TRP A 682 26.67 -45.25 1.28
CA TRP A 682 25.88 -44.45 0.32
C TRP A 682 25.93 -42.92 0.61
N LEU A 683 25.87 -42.53 1.89
CA LEU A 683 26.05 -41.14 2.28
C LEU A 683 27.47 -40.64 1.95
N LEU A 684 28.47 -41.45 2.23
CA LEU A 684 29.88 -41.12 1.93
C LEU A 684 30.10 -40.94 0.42
N GLU A 685 29.59 -41.86 -0.42
CA GLU A 685 29.71 -41.74 -1.86
C GLU A 685 29.13 -40.42 -2.39
N ARG A 686 27.91 -40.09 -1.99
CA ARG A 686 27.27 -38.81 -2.40
C ARG A 686 28.02 -37.60 -1.90
N HIS A 687 28.54 -37.66 -0.67
CA HIS A 687 29.34 -36.59 -0.08
C HIS A 687 30.64 -36.38 -0.87
N VAL A 688 31.32 -37.46 -1.17
CA VAL A 688 32.56 -37.42 -1.96
C VAL A 688 32.32 -36.91 -3.38
N GLU A 689 31.28 -37.39 -4.08
CA GLU A 689 30.94 -36.96 -5.43
C GLU A 689 30.59 -35.46 -5.47
N GLY A 690 29.78 -35.02 -4.50
CA GLY A 690 29.40 -33.60 -4.41
C GLY A 690 30.60 -32.70 -4.18
N LEU A 691 31.48 -33.04 -3.23
CA LEU A 691 32.69 -32.23 -2.95
C LEU A 691 33.75 -32.31 -4.02
N LEU A 692 33.88 -33.45 -4.70
CA LEU A 692 34.83 -33.54 -5.85
C LEU A 692 34.42 -32.57 -6.97
N ASN A 693 33.13 -32.48 -7.28
CA ASN A 693 32.64 -31.50 -8.24
C ASN A 693 32.94 -30.07 -7.76
N GLU A 694 32.67 -29.74 -6.51
CA GLU A 694 32.97 -28.42 -5.90
C GLU A 694 34.50 -28.12 -5.96
N PHE A 695 35.37 -29.08 -5.64
CA PHE A 695 36.83 -28.90 -5.71
C PHE A 695 37.32 -28.70 -7.15
N CYS A 696 36.79 -29.48 -8.09
CA CYS A 696 37.17 -29.32 -9.51
C CYS A 696 36.75 -27.95 -10.05
N GLU A 697 35.57 -27.46 -9.65
CA GLU A 697 35.06 -26.14 -10.02
C GLU A 697 35.91 -25.03 -9.41
N ASN A 698 36.09 -25.02 -8.09
CA ASN A 698 36.87 -24.03 -7.34
C ASN A 698 38.30 -23.94 -7.83
N LEU A 699 38.93 -25.07 -8.16
CA LEU A 699 40.31 -25.09 -8.61
C LEU A 699 40.46 -24.97 -10.13
N CYS A 700 39.36 -24.78 -10.87
CA CYS A 700 39.36 -24.76 -12.34
C CYS A 700 40.09 -25.98 -12.93
N ALA A 701 39.80 -27.19 -12.43
CA ALA A 701 40.35 -28.43 -12.95
C ALA A 701 39.79 -28.73 -14.33
N GLU A 702 40.65 -29.17 -15.24
CA GLU A 702 40.25 -29.52 -16.62
C GLU A 702 39.53 -30.84 -16.65
N ILE A 703 38.21 -30.83 -16.94
CA ILE A 703 37.40 -32.00 -17.13
C ILE A 703 37.04 -32.14 -18.60
N ARG A 704 36.93 -33.37 -19.09
CA ARG A 704 36.53 -33.65 -20.48
C ARG A 704 35.18 -33.00 -20.79
N TYR A 705 35.14 -32.18 -21.85
CA TYR A 705 33.89 -31.57 -22.32
C TYR A 705 32.91 -32.64 -22.78
N ARG A 706 31.67 -32.54 -22.37
CA ARG A 706 30.57 -33.43 -22.72
C ARG A 706 29.41 -32.65 -23.35
N TYR A 707 28.88 -33.20 -24.41
CA TYR A 707 27.84 -32.49 -25.21
C TYR A 707 26.45 -32.53 -24.57
N THR A 708 26.20 -33.48 -23.65
CA THR A 708 24.89 -33.63 -22.99
C THR A 708 25.00 -33.53 -21.49
N LYS A 709 24.03 -32.82 -20.87
CA LYS A 709 23.91 -32.72 -19.39
C LYS A 709 23.59 -34.05 -18.71
N ASN A 710 23.15 -35.09 -19.49
CA ASN A 710 22.79 -36.42 -18.99
C ASN A 710 24.00 -37.38 -18.85
N ASP A 711 25.20 -36.92 -19.13
CA ASP A 711 26.44 -37.71 -19.00
C ASP A 711 27.41 -36.97 -18.05
N PRO A 712 27.15 -36.98 -16.71
CA PRO A 712 28.03 -36.29 -15.74
C PRO A 712 29.40 -36.96 -15.69
N PRO A 713 30.45 -36.24 -15.28
CA PRO A 713 31.77 -36.82 -15.08
C PRO A 713 31.72 -37.89 -14.00
N SER A 714 32.41 -38.99 -14.22
CA SER A 714 32.50 -40.04 -13.19
C SER A 714 33.40 -39.59 -12.04
N MET A 715 33.22 -40.17 -10.86
CA MET A 715 34.02 -39.90 -9.67
C MET A 715 35.52 -40.09 -9.96
N GLU A 716 35.88 -41.13 -10.77
CA GLU A 716 37.25 -41.37 -11.20
C GLU A 716 37.82 -40.19 -12.04
N GLU A 717 37.02 -39.70 -13.02
CA GLU A 717 37.43 -38.53 -13.83
C GLU A 717 37.63 -37.30 -13.00
N LEU A 718 36.78 -37.05 -12.01
CA LEU A 718 36.89 -35.92 -11.08
C LEU A 718 38.15 -36.02 -10.23
N PHE A 719 38.46 -37.22 -9.67
CA PHE A 719 39.72 -37.42 -8.94
C PHE A 719 40.96 -37.24 -9.82
N VAL A 720 40.91 -37.69 -11.05
CA VAL A 720 42.04 -37.50 -12.00
C VAL A 720 42.25 -36.04 -12.32
N ALA A 721 41.14 -35.33 -12.59
CA ALA A 721 41.20 -33.90 -12.89
C ALA A 721 41.73 -33.08 -11.70
N LEU A 722 41.20 -33.35 -10.51
CA LEU A 722 41.62 -32.68 -9.26
C LEU A 722 43.12 -32.95 -8.98
N HIS A 723 43.56 -34.20 -9.06
CA HIS A 723 44.95 -34.57 -8.84
C HIS A 723 45.88 -33.93 -9.86
N LYS A 724 45.50 -33.93 -11.15
CA LYS A 724 46.26 -33.27 -12.21
C LYS A 724 46.44 -31.79 -11.88
N ARG A 725 45.36 -31.12 -11.49
CA ARG A 725 45.38 -29.69 -11.17
C ARG A 725 46.25 -29.37 -9.98
N LEU A 726 46.13 -30.13 -8.88
CA LEU A 726 46.98 -29.92 -7.69
C LEU A 726 48.44 -30.26 -7.97
N LYS A 727 48.70 -31.31 -8.76
CA LYS A 727 50.08 -31.61 -9.18
C LYS A 727 50.70 -30.53 -10.02
N ASP A 728 49.94 -29.84 -10.86
CA ASP A 728 50.42 -28.73 -11.67
C ASP A 728 50.72 -27.47 -10.81
N LYS A 729 49.87 -27.16 -9.84
CA LYS A 729 49.97 -25.89 -9.10
C LYS A 729 50.53 -26.03 -7.69
N ALA A 730 50.52 -27.24 -7.12
CA ALA A 730 50.91 -27.48 -5.73
C ALA A 730 51.65 -28.83 -5.57
N LYS A 731 52.62 -29.13 -6.47
CA LYS A 731 53.23 -30.44 -6.60
C LYS A 731 53.85 -31.00 -5.30
N ASN A 732 54.38 -30.17 -4.49
CA ASN A 732 55.09 -30.54 -3.25
C ASN A 732 54.21 -30.41 -2.00
N HIS A 733 52.96 -30.00 -2.14
CA HIS A 733 52.04 -29.84 -1.02
C HIS A 733 51.44 -31.18 -0.61
N ALA A 734 51.23 -31.40 0.68
CA ALA A 734 50.66 -32.63 1.25
C ALA A 734 49.31 -32.99 0.64
N VAL A 735 48.50 -32.01 0.27
CA VAL A 735 47.17 -32.20 -0.34
C VAL A 735 47.25 -33.02 -1.66
N THR A 736 48.31 -32.84 -2.47
CA THR A 736 48.51 -33.57 -3.72
C THR A 736 48.70 -35.07 -3.48
N GLN A 737 49.43 -35.43 -2.42
CA GLN A 737 49.56 -36.83 -1.99
C GLN A 737 48.24 -37.34 -1.41
N GLN A 738 47.52 -36.53 -0.60
CA GLN A 738 46.25 -36.92 0.05
C GLN A 738 45.16 -37.22 -0.98
N VAL A 739 45.07 -36.49 -2.11
CA VAL A 739 44.15 -36.83 -3.22
C VAL A 739 44.47 -38.21 -3.79
N SER A 740 45.75 -38.57 -3.91
CA SER A 740 46.14 -39.90 -4.41
C SER A 740 45.81 -40.99 -3.42
N GLU A 741 45.87 -40.75 -2.12
CA GLU A 741 45.48 -41.72 -1.11
C GLU A 741 43.94 -41.89 -1.09
N ALA A 742 43.16 -40.79 -1.10
CA ALA A 742 41.70 -40.82 -1.13
C ALA A 742 41.18 -41.55 -2.41
N LYS A 743 41.85 -41.32 -3.56
CA LYS A 743 41.50 -41.98 -4.84
C LYS A 743 41.60 -43.48 -4.79
N LYS A 744 42.46 -44.11 -3.97
CA LYS A 744 42.55 -45.54 -3.83
C LYS A 744 41.26 -46.22 -3.41
N TYR A 745 40.38 -45.46 -2.71
CA TYR A 745 39.10 -45.95 -2.22
C TYR A 745 37.92 -45.67 -3.18
N GLU A 746 38.18 -45.01 -4.32
CA GLU A 746 37.14 -44.72 -5.35
C GLU A 746 36.39 -45.98 -5.78
N PRO A 747 37.03 -47.11 -6.06
CA PRO A 747 36.33 -48.33 -6.48
C PRO A 747 35.39 -48.85 -5.39
N ILE A 748 35.70 -48.66 -4.10
CA ILE A 748 34.84 -49.03 -2.98
C ILE A 748 33.60 -48.15 -2.97
N LEU A 749 33.76 -46.84 -3.09
CA LEU A 749 32.66 -45.88 -3.09
C LEU A 749 31.71 -46.06 -4.25
N ARG A 750 32.25 -46.24 -5.48
CA ARG A 750 31.43 -46.46 -6.71
C ARG A 750 30.59 -47.73 -6.66
N ASN A 751 31.05 -48.78 -5.97
CA ASN A 751 30.37 -50.05 -5.91
C ASN A 751 29.05 -50.01 -5.12
N PHE A 752 28.83 -49.05 -4.21
CA PHE A 752 27.56 -48.92 -3.49
C PHE A 752 26.37 -48.56 -4.38
N VAL A 753 26.55 -47.75 -5.43
CA VAL A 753 25.46 -47.39 -6.37
C VAL A 753 25.22 -48.45 -7.42
N SER A 754 26.28 -49.07 -7.96
CA SER A 754 26.14 -50.05 -9.05
C SER A 754 25.50 -51.36 -8.61
N HIS A 755 25.65 -51.76 -7.34
CA HIS A 755 25.13 -53.05 -6.81
C HIS A 755 23.74 -52.95 -6.16
N ALA A 756 23.21 -51.79 -5.86
CA ALA A 756 21.80 -51.61 -5.51
C ALA A 756 20.84 -52.09 -6.63
N ARG A 757 21.36 -52.26 -7.88
CA ARG A 757 20.60 -52.74 -9.04
C ARG A 757 20.80 -54.22 -9.36
N THR A 758 21.73 -54.87 -8.73
CA THR A 758 21.99 -56.34 -8.95
C THR A 758 22.09 -57.03 -7.58
N ASN A 759 21.30 -58.07 -7.36
CA ASN A 759 21.21 -58.86 -6.11
C ASN A 759 22.52 -59.58 -5.74
N SER A 760 23.69 -59.03 -5.99
CA SER A 760 24.99 -59.60 -5.61
C SER A 760 25.47 -59.01 -4.32
N PRO A 761 25.76 -59.79 -3.26
CA PRO A 761 26.34 -59.28 -2.02
C PRO A 761 27.75 -58.78 -2.31
N THR A 762 27.95 -57.46 -2.29
CA THR A 762 29.28 -56.87 -2.29
C THR A 762 29.90 -57.04 -0.92
N SER A 763 31.03 -57.68 -0.87
CA SER A 763 31.82 -57.91 0.32
C SER A 763 32.72 -56.70 0.69
N VAL A 764 32.16 -55.51 0.65
CA VAL A 764 32.88 -54.33 1.19
C VAL A 764 32.76 -54.39 2.70
N SER A 765 33.89 -54.53 3.38
CA SER A 765 33.85 -54.58 4.85
C SER A 765 33.57 -53.22 5.50
N PRO A 766 32.91 -53.15 6.64
CA PRO A 766 32.78 -51.92 7.45
C PRO A 766 34.08 -51.14 7.64
N GLN A 767 35.19 -51.87 7.78
CA GLN A 767 36.50 -51.29 7.98
C GLN A 767 37.05 -50.60 6.72
N GLU A 768 36.72 -51.11 5.54
CA GLU A 768 37.12 -50.46 4.27
C GLU A 768 36.35 -49.16 4.05
N ILE A 769 35.05 -49.09 4.38
CA ILE A 769 34.24 -47.89 4.34
C ILE A 769 34.75 -46.86 5.35
N LYS A 770 35.10 -47.30 6.54
CA LYS A 770 35.63 -46.41 7.58
C LYS A 770 36.98 -45.80 7.16
N ARG A 771 37.89 -46.61 6.57
CA ARG A 771 39.14 -46.10 6.01
C ARG A 771 38.92 -45.15 4.86
N ALA A 772 37.99 -45.44 3.97
CA ALA A 772 37.63 -44.55 2.87
C ALA A 772 37.14 -43.19 3.41
N ALA A 773 36.29 -43.19 4.43
CA ALA A 773 35.80 -41.99 5.10
C ALA A 773 36.95 -41.19 5.77
N GLU A 774 37.82 -41.90 6.53
CA GLU A 774 38.99 -41.27 7.17
C GLU A 774 39.92 -40.56 6.18
N GLU A 775 40.29 -41.23 5.08
CA GLU A 775 41.15 -40.63 4.05
C GLU A 775 40.45 -39.49 3.31
N TRP A 776 39.17 -39.58 3.07
CA TRP A 776 38.41 -38.50 2.47
C TRP A 776 38.30 -37.27 3.40
N PHE A 777 37.99 -37.44 4.67
CA PHE A 777 37.90 -36.33 5.62
C PHE A 777 39.25 -35.66 5.87
N LYS A 778 40.37 -36.37 5.76
CA LYS A 778 41.70 -35.75 5.76
C LYS A 778 41.88 -34.82 4.54
N LEU A 779 41.49 -35.27 3.35
CA LEU A 779 41.54 -34.45 2.13
C LEU A 779 40.66 -33.21 2.23
N GLU A 780 39.42 -33.39 2.72
CA GLU A 780 38.50 -32.31 2.93
C GLU A 780 39.07 -31.25 3.88
N LYS A 781 39.71 -31.68 4.98
CA LYS A 781 40.35 -30.80 5.95
C LYS A 781 41.55 -30.03 5.40
N GLU A 782 42.36 -30.65 4.54
CA GLU A 782 43.50 -29.98 3.90
C GLU A 782 43.12 -28.87 2.94
N LEU A 783 41.91 -28.96 2.34
CA LEU A 783 41.39 -27.96 1.43
C LEU A 783 40.49 -26.92 2.12
N TRP A 784 40.19 -27.09 3.41
CA TRP A 784 39.29 -26.27 4.19
C TRP A 784 40.00 -25.20 5.02
N CYS A 785 39.54 -23.95 5.00
CA CYS A 785 40.03 -22.88 5.86
C CYS A 785 39.10 -22.65 7.06
N ASP A 786 39.57 -22.96 8.25
CA ASP A 786 38.81 -22.76 9.50
C ASP A 786 38.58 -21.28 9.84
N LYS A 787 39.28 -20.33 9.21
CA LYS A 787 39.12 -18.91 9.49
C LYS A 787 37.98 -18.27 8.69
N CYS A 788 37.86 -18.60 7.41
CA CYS A 788 36.78 -18.05 6.57
C CYS A 788 35.69 -19.06 6.27
N HIS A 789 35.81 -20.29 6.76
CA HIS A 789 34.85 -21.38 6.56
C HIS A 789 34.52 -21.64 5.10
N GLN A 790 35.58 -21.65 4.24
CA GLN A 790 35.50 -21.90 2.81
C GLN A 790 36.59 -22.86 2.36
N PHE A 791 36.31 -23.59 1.29
CA PHE A 791 37.35 -24.31 0.58
C PHE A 791 38.25 -23.35 -0.20
N VAL A 792 39.45 -23.80 -0.51
CA VAL A 792 40.35 -23.04 -1.35
C VAL A 792 39.86 -22.94 -2.78
N GLU A 793 40.24 -21.85 -3.45
CA GLU A 793 39.94 -21.55 -4.85
C GLU A 793 41.21 -21.20 -5.63
N TYR A 794 41.18 -21.34 -6.94
CA TYR A 794 42.27 -20.93 -7.79
C TYR A 794 42.08 -19.51 -8.33
N TYR A 795 42.95 -18.60 -7.97
CA TYR A 795 42.98 -17.22 -8.43
C TYR A 795 43.87 -17.09 -9.65
N LYS A 796 43.31 -16.87 -10.84
CA LYS A 796 44.00 -16.77 -12.11
C LYS A 796 45.01 -15.62 -12.18
N ASP A 797 44.66 -14.47 -11.60
CA ASP A 797 45.45 -13.25 -11.52
C ASP A 797 46.73 -13.41 -10.69
N LYS A 798 46.70 -14.25 -9.67
CA LYS A 798 47.82 -14.55 -8.77
C LYS A 798 48.51 -15.88 -9.07
N ASP A 799 47.95 -16.67 -9.98
CA ASP A 799 48.34 -18.06 -10.24
C ASP A 799 48.53 -18.90 -8.97
N SER A 800 47.63 -18.73 -8.00
CA SER A 800 47.72 -19.37 -6.67
C SER A 800 46.41 -20.08 -6.28
N ILE A 801 46.55 -21.14 -5.48
CA ILE A 801 45.41 -21.78 -4.80
C ILE A 801 45.42 -21.27 -3.36
N GLU A 802 44.38 -20.51 -3.02
CA GLU A 802 44.25 -19.95 -1.66
C GLU A 802 42.77 -19.82 -1.25
N CYS A 803 42.50 -19.68 0.03
CA CYS A 803 41.14 -19.39 0.50
C CYS A 803 40.82 -17.89 0.38
N GLY A 804 39.55 -17.51 0.37
CA GLY A 804 39.12 -16.13 0.20
C GLY A 804 39.71 -15.11 1.20
N CYS A 805 40.11 -15.56 2.40
CA CYS A 805 40.78 -14.69 3.38
C CYS A 805 42.33 -14.73 3.28
N GLY A 806 42.90 -15.51 2.39
CA GLY A 806 44.33 -15.66 2.19
C GLY A 806 45.11 -16.37 3.34
N ASN A 807 44.37 -16.93 4.34
CA ASN A 807 45.02 -17.59 5.49
C ASN A 807 45.48 -19.01 5.17
N LEU A 808 44.77 -19.71 4.30
CA LEU A 808 45.19 -21.02 3.76
C LEU A 808 45.66 -20.84 2.33
N LYS A 809 46.90 -21.20 2.05
CA LYS A 809 47.51 -21.21 0.72
C LYS A 809 48.09 -22.59 0.43
N ILE A 810 47.80 -23.10 -0.74
CA ILE A 810 48.28 -24.37 -1.27
C ILE A 810 49.23 -24.02 -2.46
N SER A 811 50.51 -24.00 -2.21
CA SER A 811 51.53 -23.65 -3.22
C SER A 811 52.64 -24.72 -3.33
#